data_08a0e9ab64502d57ca57548d37a370a4
#
_entry.id   08a0e9ab64502d57ca57548d37a370a4
#
_cell.length_a   1.000
_cell.length_b   1.000
_cell.length_c   1.000
_cell.angle_alpha   90.00
_cell.angle_beta   90.00
_cell.angle_gamma   90.00
#
_symmetry.space_group_name_H-M   'P 1'
#
loop_
_entity.id
_entity.type
_entity.pdbx_description
1 polymer ?
#
loop_
_entity_poly.entity_id
_entity_poly.type
_entity_poly.pdbx_seq_one_letter_code
_entity_poly.pdbx_strand_id
1 'polypeptide(L)'
;MIFKRLFSILGVILMIYSAAASGNNIAKRNELLKLLFREIDANRINKEYQTALENKDEDSMIKALAEYYRKRPDSLYLQKRIKNKSFSAAAAERAVRNEVTVVNIPWKFQDKIDWIFNPTWKNTPVNNEWLWQLGRMYFWHDMLCCYQQSKNERYAKAFDNQLRSWIFQADRKSALSGLNSRNTWRTIEAGIRLFDTWPEAFEIFRKSPSVSDDSICLMLASMYEQADFLRHNHRKKRNWMLMEMSGIYTFSSEFPEFKSSSKLRQYSAKVFSKAFCGQMLPDGMHNELSPDYHLASLTCAKVFIDQARLSDRMNELPGELLTVFEAGYKAYIRLATPGLTSPRTNDCFTTKLPEIFCDALENFPENELFKWAASKRKEGQAPSAKPTASRFLPYAGFIAMRSDWGKNALYCCFDVGPLGEGHWHQDKLNINIYKGNEELIYDDGGGQYEQSIFRRYGCSAAAHNTVLVDGLVQKRNAPKTARKPIDAKFISNEKFDYAKSSYNDTFCAPDFNNTGRETVLSKPAVHTREIRFCKPDFFCIVDTLKSSDGKPHDYELRFQLNTCNTRKTNKYPDAILSDYDGNNYDILIMPLYTEHLAISTAAGRISPDMAGWFIGRNDMTRHKSTTVMMNAKQQKNFTFATLLIPILKNGDLPQIKKLNKKQFSVSVNGKNYEINLAELNKY
;
A
#
# COMPACT_ATOMS: atom_id res chain seq x y z
N MET A 1 50.35 -32.17 -16.83
CA MET A 1 50.11 -31.46 -18.09
C MET A 1 48.66 -31.07 -18.29
N ILE A 2 47.70 -31.88 -17.88
CA ILE A 2 46.24 -31.65 -18.06
C ILE A 2 45.74 -30.41 -17.26
N PHE A 3 46.19 -30.21 -16.02
CA PHE A 3 45.77 -29.05 -15.20
C PHE A 3 46.24 -27.69 -15.78
N LYS A 4 47.40 -27.59 -16.37
CA LYS A 4 47.87 -26.36 -17.02
C LYS A 4 47.07 -26.02 -18.30
N ARG A 5 46.58 -27.01 -19.04
CA ARG A 5 45.70 -26.77 -20.19
C ARG A 5 44.32 -26.34 -19.80
N LEU A 6 43.74 -26.87 -18.71
CA LEU A 6 42.47 -26.44 -18.17
C LEU A 6 42.45 -24.97 -17.70
N PHE A 7 43.51 -24.54 -16.99
CA PHE A 7 43.67 -23.15 -16.57
C PHE A 7 43.88 -22.19 -17.76
N SER A 8 44.58 -22.62 -18.80
CA SER A 8 44.74 -21.83 -20.04
C SER A 8 43.42 -21.69 -20.79
N ILE A 9 42.61 -22.75 -20.88
CA ILE A 9 41.28 -22.71 -21.57
C ILE A 9 40.31 -21.86 -20.76
N LEU A 10 40.28 -21.97 -19.42
CA LEU A 10 39.44 -21.13 -18.56
C LEU A 10 39.84 -19.64 -18.66
N GLY A 11 41.13 -19.33 -18.75
CA GLY A 11 41.64 -17.98 -18.97
C GLY A 11 41.24 -17.39 -20.33
N VAL A 12 41.28 -18.18 -21.39
CA VAL A 12 40.87 -17.77 -22.72
C VAL A 12 39.34 -17.57 -22.77
N ILE A 13 38.58 -18.46 -22.18
CA ILE A 13 37.12 -18.33 -22.08
C ILE A 13 36.75 -17.09 -21.31
N LEU A 14 37.38 -16.80 -20.16
CA LEU A 14 37.17 -15.59 -19.37
C LEU A 14 37.55 -14.32 -20.14
N MET A 15 38.64 -14.34 -20.93
CA MET A 15 39.00 -13.21 -21.79
C MET A 15 38.01 -12.99 -22.92
N ILE A 16 37.50 -14.04 -23.55
CA ILE A 16 36.49 -13.94 -24.62
C ILE A 16 35.18 -13.41 -24.06
N TYR A 17 34.73 -13.87 -22.89
CA TYR A 17 33.54 -13.35 -22.18
C TYR A 17 33.72 -11.89 -21.76
N SER A 18 34.88 -11.51 -21.26
CA SER A 18 35.21 -10.13 -20.89
C SER A 18 35.24 -9.20 -22.08
N ALA A 19 35.84 -9.63 -23.23
CA ALA A 19 35.89 -8.86 -24.47
C ALA A 19 34.48 -8.71 -25.08
N ALA A 20 33.68 -9.76 -25.11
CA ALA A 20 32.30 -9.70 -25.59
C ALA A 20 31.41 -8.80 -24.72
N ALA A 21 31.56 -8.85 -23.40
CA ALA A 21 30.84 -7.96 -22.46
C ALA A 21 31.24 -6.50 -22.66
N SER A 22 32.53 -6.21 -22.87
CA SER A 22 33.01 -4.86 -23.15
C SER A 22 32.51 -4.33 -24.49
N GLY A 23 32.49 -5.19 -25.53
CA GLY A 23 31.94 -4.84 -26.83
C GLY A 23 30.44 -4.49 -26.77
N ASN A 24 29.64 -5.25 -26.01
CA ASN A 24 28.22 -4.96 -25.81
C ASN A 24 28.00 -3.64 -25.08
N ASN A 25 28.83 -3.32 -24.08
CA ASN A 25 28.73 -2.06 -23.35
C ASN A 25 29.05 -0.84 -24.24
N ILE A 26 30.05 -0.96 -25.10
CA ILE A 26 30.39 0.09 -26.08
C ILE A 26 29.25 0.29 -27.08
N ALA A 27 28.69 -0.79 -27.62
CA ALA A 27 27.58 -0.72 -28.55
C ALA A 27 26.34 -0.02 -27.89
N LYS A 28 25.99 -0.40 -26.66
CA LYS A 28 24.88 0.21 -25.93
C LYS A 28 25.15 1.68 -25.59
N ARG A 29 26.38 2.03 -25.16
CA ARG A 29 26.78 3.43 -24.96
C ARG A 29 26.53 4.25 -26.21
N ASN A 30 27.03 3.78 -27.36
CA ASN A 30 26.93 4.51 -28.62
C ASN A 30 25.46 4.63 -29.09
N GLU A 31 24.63 3.62 -28.86
CA GLU A 31 23.18 3.69 -29.11
C GLU A 31 22.51 4.79 -28.29
N LEU A 32 22.80 4.84 -26.99
CA LEU A 32 22.23 5.84 -26.07
C LEU A 32 22.69 7.26 -26.39
N LEU A 33 23.99 7.46 -26.72
CA LEU A 33 24.50 8.76 -27.09
C LEU A 33 23.90 9.25 -28.42
N LYS A 34 23.78 8.38 -29.42
CA LYS A 34 23.08 8.72 -30.68
C LYS A 34 21.62 9.11 -30.42
N LEU A 35 20.92 8.40 -29.53
CA LEU A 35 19.58 8.73 -29.11
C LEU A 35 19.54 10.13 -28.48
N LEU A 36 20.44 10.41 -27.52
CA LEU A 36 20.52 11.68 -26.82
C LEU A 36 20.74 12.84 -27.80
N PHE A 37 21.75 12.78 -28.63
CA PHE A 37 22.10 13.84 -29.58
C PHE A 37 21.01 14.09 -30.63
N ARG A 38 20.26 13.06 -31.01
CA ARG A 38 19.10 13.21 -31.89
C ARG A 38 17.95 13.96 -31.21
N GLU A 39 17.71 13.71 -29.92
CA GLU A 39 16.53 14.19 -29.21
C GLU A 39 16.74 15.52 -28.46
N ILE A 40 17.98 15.90 -28.18
CA ILE A 40 18.29 17.22 -27.61
C ILE A 40 18.04 18.32 -28.65
N ASP A 41 17.39 19.39 -28.23
CA ASP A 41 17.24 20.62 -28.99
C ASP A 41 18.50 21.49 -28.82
N ALA A 42 19.38 21.48 -29.80
CA ALA A 42 20.64 22.22 -29.77
C ALA A 42 20.46 23.72 -29.51
N ASN A 43 19.32 24.30 -29.93
CA ASN A 43 19.03 25.72 -29.70
C ASN A 43 18.81 26.08 -28.24
N ARG A 44 18.59 25.07 -27.38
CA ARG A 44 18.41 25.21 -25.93
C ARG A 44 19.69 24.93 -25.14
N ILE A 45 20.77 24.56 -25.83
CA ILE A 45 22.07 24.26 -25.24
C ILE A 45 23.04 25.43 -25.59
N ASN A 46 24.23 25.42 -24.99
CA ASN A 46 25.24 26.41 -25.21
C ASN A 46 25.84 26.36 -26.64
N LYS A 47 26.56 27.46 -27.01
CA LYS A 47 27.19 27.54 -28.34
C LYS A 47 28.26 26.48 -28.56
N GLU A 48 28.98 26.10 -27.54
CA GLU A 48 30.01 25.04 -27.58
C GLU A 48 29.41 23.72 -28.07
N TYR A 49 28.23 23.37 -27.57
CA TYR A 49 27.51 22.16 -28.02
C TYR A 49 27.07 22.31 -29.49
N GLN A 50 26.53 23.46 -29.87
CA GLN A 50 26.09 23.72 -31.25
C GLN A 50 27.26 23.56 -32.23
N THR A 51 28.42 24.18 -31.91
CA THR A 51 29.66 24.09 -32.74
C THR A 51 30.16 22.63 -32.81
N ALA A 52 30.15 21.90 -31.69
CA ALA A 52 30.56 20.49 -31.68
C ALA A 52 29.61 19.63 -32.50
N LEU A 53 28.31 19.91 -32.49
CA LEU A 53 27.32 19.22 -33.35
C LEU A 53 27.54 19.46 -34.81
N GLU A 54 27.81 20.72 -35.23
CA GLU A 54 28.13 21.09 -36.62
C GLU A 54 29.38 20.36 -37.14
N ASN A 55 30.40 20.26 -36.27
CA ASN A 55 31.65 19.55 -36.57
C ASN A 55 31.55 18.02 -36.44
N LYS A 56 30.42 17.50 -35.95
CA LYS A 56 30.23 16.07 -35.67
C LYS A 56 31.26 15.48 -34.72
N ASP A 57 31.75 16.30 -33.78
CA ASP A 57 32.74 15.94 -32.76
C ASP A 57 32.01 15.41 -31.52
N GLU A 58 31.91 14.08 -31.39
CA GLU A 58 31.19 13.40 -30.32
C GLU A 58 31.76 13.74 -28.92
N ASP A 59 33.09 13.75 -28.78
CA ASP A 59 33.72 14.00 -27.49
C ASP A 59 33.49 15.45 -27.05
N SER A 60 33.58 16.42 -27.95
CA SER A 60 33.23 17.81 -27.67
C SER A 60 31.74 17.99 -27.37
N MET A 61 30.85 17.26 -28.03
CA MET A 61 29.41 17.25 -27.74
C MET A 61 29.13 16.76 -26.32
N ILE A 62 29.74 15.64 -25.90
CA ILE A 62 29.61 15.06 -24.56
C ILE A 62 30.07 16.10 -23.52
N LYS A 63 31.26 16.65 -23.69
CA LYS A 63 31.85 17.64 -22.78
C LYS A 63 30.98 18.90 -22.65
N ALA A 64 30.57 19.47 -23.77
CA ALA A 64 29.79 20.72 -23.77
C ALA A 64 28.38 20.50 -23.16
N LEU A 65 27.74 19.37 -23.43
CA LEU A 65 26.43 19.05 -22.86
C LEU A 65 26.53 18.78 -21.37
N ALA A 66 27.53 18.04 -20.91
CA ALA A 66 27.76 17.81 -19.48
C ALA A 66 28.04 19.13 -18.73
N GLU A 67 28.88 19.99 -19.31
CA GLU A 67 29.17 21.32 -18.72
C GLU A 67 27.93 22.21 -18.67
N TYR A 68 27.07 22.21 -19.68
CA TYR A 68 25.78 22.90 -19.66
C TYR A 68 24.95 22.44 -18.47
N TYR A 69 24.74 21.13 -18.29
CA TYR A 69 23.94 20.62 -17.19
C TYR A 69 24.60 20.86 -15.81
N ARG A 70 25.94 20.81 -15.70
CA ARG A 70 26.63 21.17 -14.44
C ARG A 70 26.36 22.61 -14.01
N LYS A 71 26.29 23.53 -14.97
CA LYS A 71 26.07 24.98 -14.74
C LYS A 71 24.59 25.35 -14.68
N ARG A 72 23.70 24.49 -15.12
CA ARG A 72 22.24 24.75 -15.10
C ARG A 72 21.76 25.07 -13.68
N PRO A 73 20.90 26.10 -13.49
CA PRO A 73 20.30 26.39 -12.18
C PRO A 73 19.60 25.18 -11.58
N ASP A 74 19.54 25.17 -10.26
CA ASP A 74 18.88 24.09 -9.52
C ASP A 74 17.36 24.15 -9.71
N SER A 75 16.74 22.96 -9.82
CA SER A 75 15.29 22.84 -9.87
C SER A 75 14.69 23.12 -8.50
N LEU A 76 13.81 24.11 -8.41
CA LEU A 76 13.06 24.41 -7.18
C LEU A 76 12.21 23.20 -6.74
N TYR A 77 11.63 22.49 -7.69
CA TYR A 77 10.81 21.30 -7.40
C TYR A 77 11.65 20.18 -6.83
N LEU A 78 12.77 19.81 -7.47
CA LEU A 78 13.63 18.74 -7.01
C LEU A 78 14.29 19.06 -5.65
N GLN A 79 14.76 20.29 -5.46
CA GLN A 79 15.34 20.74 -4.19
C GLN A 79 14.32 20.65 -3.04
N LYS A 80 13.07 21.07 -3.28
CA LYS A 80 11.98 20.93 -2.31
C LYS A 80 11.73 19.47 -1.97
N ARG A 81 11.67 18.58 -2.96
CA ARG A 81 11.46 17.14 -2.73
C ARG A 81 12.58 16.51 -1.92
N ILE A 82 13.83 16.77 -2.28
CA ILE A 82 15.01 16.25 -1.58
C ILE A 82 14.98 16.68 -0.10
N LYS A 83 14.68 17.96 0.15
CA LYS A 83 14.62 18.52 1.52
C LYS A 83 13.51 17.87 2.37
N ASN A 84 12.37 17.54 1.76
CA ASN A 84 11.19 17.04 2.49
C ASN A 84 11.26 15.52 2.78
N LYS A 85 12.20 14.79 2.18
CA LYS A 85 12.38 13.35 2.43
C LYS A 85 13.38 13.11 3.55
N SER A 86 13.05 12.17 4.44
CA SER A 86 14.01 11.65 5.41
C SER A 86 15.07 10.79 4.74
N PHE A 87 16.27 10.72 5.31
CA PHE A 87 17.37 9.88 4.83
C PHE A 87 18.09 9.20 6.00
N SER A 88 18.86 8.17 5.68
CA SER A 88 19.65 7.41 6.63
C SER A 88 21.13 7.42 6.23
N ALA A 89 21.98 8.07 7.02
CA ALA A 89 23.42 8.06 6.80
C ALA A 89 23.99 6.62 6.84
N ALA A 90 23.47 5.77 7.74
CA ALA A 90 23.88 4.38 7.81
C ALA A 90 23.50 3.58 6.55
N ALA A 91 22.36 3.88 5.92
CA ALA A 91 21.97 3.27 4.64
C ALA A 91 22.87 3.75 3.49
N ALA A 92 23.20 5.05 3.45
CA ALA A 92 24.16 5.59 2.49
C ALA A 92 25.54 4.92 2.58
N GLU A 93 26.06 4.73 3.81
CA GLU A 93 27.34 4.05 4.05
C GLU A 93 27.33 2.59 3.57
N ARG A 94 26.21 1.88 3.75
CA ARG A 94 26.06 0.53 3.22
C ARG A 94 25.99 0.54 1.70
N ALA A 95 25.20 1.46 1.10
CA ALA A 95 25.03 1.57 -0.35
C ALA A 95 26.36 1.84 -1.09
N VAL A 96 27.26 2.67 -0.50
CA VAL A 96 28.62 2.90 -1.03
C VAL A 96 29.42 1.57 -1.13
N ARG A 97 29.17 0.62 -0.25
CA ARG A 97 29.80 -0.71 -0.24
C ARG A 97 28.99 -1.77 -0.99
N ASN A 98 28.02 -1.36 -1.83
CA ASN A 98 27.09 -2.24 -2.53
C ASN A 98 26.31 -3.17 -1.59
N GLU A 99 25.99 -2.69 -0.40
CA GLU A 99 25.15 -3.36 0.58
C GLU A 99 23.83 -2.61 0.68
N VAL A 100 22.73 -3.28 0.36
CA VAL A 100 21.38 -2.69 0.27
C VAL A 100 20.38 -3.48 1.10
N THR A 101 19.35 -2.80 1.59
CA THR A 101 18.18 -3.43 2.20
C THR A 101 16.96 -3.13 1.35
N VAL A 102 16.35 -4.15 0.80
CA VAL A 102 15.17 -4.04 -0.07
C VAL A 102 14.07 -4.93 0.49
N VAL A 103 12.84 -4.42 0.61
CA VAL A 103 11.70 -5.10 1.26
C VAL A 103 12.09 -5.77 2.58
N ASN A 104 12.87 -5.06 3.40
CA ASN A 104 13.43 -5.49 4.69
C ASN A 104 14.40 -6.70 4.62
N ILE A 105 14.86 -7.08 3.43
CA ILE A 105 15.86 -8.14 3.24
C ILE A 105 17.19 -7.49 2.88
N PRO A 106 18.21 -7.56 3.75
CA PRO A 106 19.53 -7.03 3.45
C PRO A 106 20.29 -7.97 2.51
N TRP A 107 21.10 -7.36 1.64
CA TRP A 107 22.03 -8.11 0.79
C TRP A 107 23.30 -7.29 0.52
N LYS A 108 24.44 -7.97 0.52
CA LYS A 108 25.75 -7.39 0.18
C LYS A 108 26.29 -8.04 -1.09
N PHE A 109 26.53 -7.25 -2.10
CA PHE A 109 27.22 -7.66 -3.31
C PHE A 109 28.73 -7.53 -3.10
N GLN A 110 29.53 -8.37 -3.76
CA GLN A 110 30.99 -8.35 -3.59
C GLN A 110 31.62 -7.14 -4.28
N ASP A 111 31.56 -7.09 -5.60
CA ASP A 111 32.25 -6.05 -6.39
C ASP A 111 31.32 -4.95 -6.87
N LYS A 112 30.17 -5.33 -7.42
CA LYS A 112 29.17 -4.44 -7.99
C LYS A 112 27.77 -4.99 -7.78
N ILE A 113 26.77 -4.13 -7.83
CA ILE A 113 25.37 -4.56 -7.77
C ILE A 113 25.03 -5.37 -9.03
N ASP A 114 24.50 -6.57 -8.81
CA ASP A 114 23.88 -7.38 -9.87
C ASP A 114 22.40 -7.03 -9.94
N TRP A 115 22.02 -6.25 -10.95
CA TRP A 115 20.70 -5.69 -11.11
C TRP A 115 19.65 -6.69 -11.60
N ILE A 116 20.04 -7.92 -11.88
CA ILE A 116 19.14 -9.01 -12.29
C ILE A 116 19.12 -10.16 -11.28
N PHE A 117 19.74 -9.98 -10.11
CA PHE A 117 19.80 -10.95 -9.02
C PHE A 117 18.71 -10.70 -7.97
N ASN A 118 18.22 -11.77 -7.37
CA ASN A 118 17.32 -11.73 -6.22
C ASN A 118 17.73 -12.82 -5.21
N PRO A 119 18.12 -12.46 -3.98
CA PRO A 119 18.58 -13.41 -2.98
C PRO A 119 17.50 -14.41 -2.54
N THR A 120 16.22 -14.07 -2.75
CA THR A 120 15.11 -14.93 -2.33
C THR A 120 14.81 -16.07 -3.29
N TRP A 121 15.37 -16.09 -4.51
CA TRP A 121 15.08 -17.15 -5.49
C TRP A 121 15.59 -18.53 -5.08
N LYS A 122 16.63 -18.59 -4.26
CA LYS A 122 17.19 -19.85 -3.74
C LYS A 122 16.57 -20.27 -2.41
N ASN A 123 15.80 -19.40 -1.79
CA ASN A 123 15.19 -19.59 -0.48
C ASN A 123 13.66 -19.44 -0.59
N THR A 124 12.92 -20.11 0.26
CA THR A 124 11.49 -19.89 0.42
C THR A 124 11.24 -19.03 1.66
N PRO A 125 10.35 -18.06 1.61
CA PRO A 125 9.47 -17.71 0.47
C PRO A 125 10.14 -16.80 -0.56
N VAL A 126 9.81 -17.01 -1.83
CA VAL A 126 10.27 -16.14 -2.93
C VAL A 126 9.53 -14.81 -2.86
N ASN A 127 10.29 -13.71 -2.93
CA ASN A 127 9.76 -12.35 -3.00
C ASN A 127 10.33 -11.60 -4.22
N ASN A 128 9.56 -11.51 -5.30
CA ASN A 128 10.01 -10.84 -6.52
C ASN A 128 10.08 -9.31 -6.38
N GLU A 129 9.38 -8.72 -5.40
CA GLU A 129 9.49 -7.27 -5.13
C GLU A 129 10.92 -6.88 -4.75
N TRP A 130 11.72 -7.80 -4.25
CA TRP A 130 13.12 -7.52 -3.94
C TRP A 130 13.89 -7.01 -5.15
N LEU A 131 13.85 -7.72 -6.27
CA LEU A 131 14.50 -7.30 -7.51
C LEU A 131 13.88 -6.02 -8.09
N TRP A 132 12.56 -5.97 -8.12
CA TRP A 132 11.87 -4.84 -8.70
C TRP A 132 12.13 -3.55 -7.92
N GLN A 133 12.11 -3.59 -6.60
CA GLN A 133 12.41 -2.44 -5.76
C GLN A 133 13.90 -2.11 -5.68
N LEU A 134 14.80 -3.08 -5.85
CA LEU A 134 16.22 -2.78 -6.08
C LEU A 134 16.38 -1.83 -7.27
N GLY A 135 15.66 -2.08 -8.37
CA GLY A 135 15.66 -1.25 -9.57
C GLY A 135 15.04 0.14 -9.40
N ARG A 136 14.41 0.45 -8.25
CA ARG A 136 13.93 1.80 -7.90
C ARG A 136 15.01 2.67 -7.28
N MET A 137 16.08 2.08 -6.74
CA MET A 137 17.30 2.74 -6.24
C MET A 137 17.04 3.76 -5.12
N TYR A 138 16.10 3.49 -4.21
CA TYR A 138 15.76 4.41 -3.11
C TYR A 138 16.98 4.80 -2.26
N PHE A 139 17.97 3.93 -2.13
CA PHE A 139 19.22 4.20 -1.41
C PHE A 139 20.10 5.29 -2.07
N TRP A 140 19.84 5.68 -3.33
CA TRP A 140 20.50 6.85 -3.93
C TRP A 140 20.09 8.14 -3.24
N HIS A 141 18.85 8.23 -2.73
CA HIS A 141 18.41 9.38 -1.95
C HIS A 141 19.25 9.54 -0.67
N ASP A 142 19.53 8.44 0.05
CA ASP A 142 20.41 8.48 1.23
C ASP A 142 21.80 8.98 0.87
N MET A 143 22.37 8.48 -0.24
CA MET A 143 23.70 8.85 -0.72
C MET A 143 23.79 10.33 -1.15
N LEU A 144 22.79 10.84 -1.89
CA LEU A 144 22.80 12.25 -2.33
C LEU A 144 22.65 13.22 -1.15
N CYS A 145 21.87 12.89 -0.14
CA CYS A 145 21.75 13.70 1.07
C CYS A 145 23.06 13.74 1.86
N CYS A 146 23.73 12.60 2.03
CA CYS A 146 25.06 12.55 2.65
C CYS A 146 26.11 13.33 1.85
N TYR A 147 26.06 13.25 0.52
CA TYR A 147 26.95 14.04 -0.35
C TYR A 147 26.69 15.54 -0.20
N GLN A 148 25.43 15.97 -0.19
CA GLN A 148 25.11 17.40 0.00
C GLN A 148 25.67 17.96 1.30
N GLN A 149 25.60 17.19 2.40
CA GLN A 149 26.08 17.62 3.71
C GLN A 149 27.59 17.59 3.84
N SER A 150 28.25 16.55 3.32
CA SER A 150 29.67 16.30 3.58
C SER A 150 30.61 16.72 2.44
N LYS A 151 30.08 16.84 1.22
CA LYS A 151 30.84 16.97 -0.03
C LYS A 151 31.86 15.84 -0.25
N ASN A 152 31.65 14.70 0.38
CA ASN A 152 32.55 13.55 0.26
C ASN A 152 32.29 12.82 -1.07
N GLU A 153 33.25 12.91 -1.95
CA GLU A 153 33.18 12.39 -3.33
C GLU A 153 32.99 10.87 -3.43
N ARG A 154 33.21 10.11 -2.35
CA ARG A 154 32.97 8.66 -2.36
C ARG A 154 31.51 8.31 -2.68
N TYR A 155 30.53 9.12 -2.27
CA TYR A 155 29.12 8.93 -2.59
C TYR A 155 28.85 9.13 -4.06
N ALA A 156 29.40 10.19 -4.64
CA ALA A 156 29.27 10.49 -6.06
C ALA A 156 29.99 9.45 -6.93
N LYS A 157 31.16 8.99 -6.53
CA LYS A 157 31.90 7.91 -7.22
C LYS A 157 31.14 6.58 -7.17
N ALA A 158 30.54 6.24 -6.01
CA ALA A 158 29.72 5.04 -5.89
C ALA A 158 28.46 5.15 -6.77
N PHE A 159 27.82 6.31 -6.78
CA PHE A 159 26.69 6.60 -7.66
C PHE A 159 27.05 6.41 -9.15
N ASP A 160 28.17 7.01 -9.61
CA ASP A 160 28.64 6.90 -11.00
C ASP A 160 28.81 5.44 -11.42
N ASN A 161 29.47 4.64 -10.59
CA ASN A 161 29.67 3.22 -10.82
C ASN A 161 28.35 2.44 -10.87
N GLN A 162 27.44 2.71 -9.95
CA GLN A 162 26.14 2.04 -9.87
C GLN A 162 25.22 2.42 -11.05
N LEU A 163 25.20 3.69 -11.46
CA LEU A 163 24.48 4.18 -12.62
C LEU A 163 24.92 3.47 -13.88
N ARG A 164 26.24 3.48 -14.16
CA ARG A 164 26.84 2.81 -15.33
C ARG A 164 26.55 1.31 -15.30
N SER A 165 26.73 0.69 -14.14
CA SER A 165 26.46 -0.73 -13.95
C SER A 165 25.01 -1.07 -14.29
N TRP A 166 24.02 -0.27 -13.82
CA TRP A 166 22.61 -0.49 -14.16
C TRP A 166 22.34 -0.30 -15.65
N ILE A 167 22.80 0.81 -16.23
CA ILE A 167 22.58 1.11 -17.66
C ILE A 167 23.06 -0.06 -18.54
N PHE A 168 24.19 -0.66 -18.23
CA PHE A 168 24.77 -1.73 -19.05
C PHE A 168 24.21 -3.13 -18.76
N GLN A 169 23.65 -3.37 -17.56
CA GLN A 169 23.06 -4.67 -17.21
C GLN A 169 21.55 -4.73 -17.50
N ALA A 170 20.82 -3.61 -17.33
CA ALA A 170 19.39 -3.60 -17.50
C ALA A 170 19.00 -3.68 -18.98
N ASP A 171 18.34 -4.78 -19.37
CA ASP A 171 17.92 -5.00 -20.74
C ASP A 171 16.45 -4.62 -20.94
N ARG A 172 16.20 -3.60 -21.78
CA ARG A 172 14.87 -3.16 -22.19
C ARG A 172 14.08 -4.27 -22.91
N LYS A 173 14.76 -5.16 -23.64
CA LYS A 173 14.11 -6.26 -24.36
C LYS A 173 13.38 -7.20 -23.39
N SER A 174 13.85 -7.33 -22.16
CA SER A 174 13.19 -8.13 -21.11
C SER A 174 11.79 -7.59 -20.74
N ALA A 175 11.55 -6.30 -20.93
CA ALA A 175 10.28 -5.65 -20.62
C ALA A 175 9.12 -6.12 -21.52
N LEU A 176 9.42 -6.49 -22.75
CA LEU A 176 8.43 -6.87 -23.75
C LEU A 176 8.01 -8.35 -23.63
N SER A 177 8.74 -9.15 -22.88
CA SER A 177 8.50 -10.59 -22.69
C SER A 177 7.49 -10.94 -21.58
N GLY A 178 6.78 -9.96 -21.00
CA GLY A 178 5.75 -10.15 -19.98
C GLY A 178 6.23 -9.96 -18.53
N LEU A 179 5.44 -10.44 -17.55
CA LEU A 179 5.75 -10.35 -16.12
C LEU A 179 6.85 -11.34 -15.69
N ASN A 180 7.97 -11.35 -16.39
CA ASN A 180 9.10 -12.17 -15.98
C ASN A 180 9.66 -11.63 -14.64
N SER A 181 9.91 -12.54 -13.68
CA SER A 181 10.51 -12.22 -12.38
C SER A 181 11.86 -11.49 -12.48
N ARG A 182 12.56 -11.63 -13.62
CA ARG A 182 13.85 -10.97 -13.91
C ARG A 182 13.72 -9.65 -14.68
N ASN A 183 12.52 -9.16 -14.88
CA ASN A 183 12.30 -7.94 -15.65
C ASN A 183 12.64 -6.68 -14.83
N THR A 184 13.72 -5.99 -15.18
CA THR A 184 14.16 -4.71 -14.58
C THR A 184 13.51 -3.48 -15.23
N TRP A 185 12.76 -3.67 -16.30
CA TRP A 185 12.10 -2.62 -17.08
C TRP A 185 10.57 -2.70 -17.01
N ARG A 186 10.00 -3.23 -15.89
CA ARG A 186 8.55 -3.10 -15.69
C ARG A 186 8.18 -1.61 -15.75
N THR A 187 7.05 -1.32 -16.36
CA THR A 187 6.64 0.08 -16.60
C THR A 187 6.50 0.89 -15.31
N ILE A 188 6.03 0.25 -14.23
CA ILE A 188 5.92 0.93 -12.92
C ILE A 188 7.28 1.36 -12.37
N GLU A 189 8.33 0.52 -12.46
CA GLU A 189 9.67 0.88 -11.99
C GLU A 189 10.28 1.98 -12.84
N ALA A 190 10.08 1.96 -14.16
CA ALA A 190 10.52 3.04 -15.03
C ALA A 190 9.82 4.37 -14.65
N GLY A 191 8.51 4.32 -14.36
CA GLY A 191 7.77 5.48 -13.87
C GLY A 191 8.34 6.03 -12.55
N ILE A 192 8.53 5.16 -11.56
CA ILE A 192 9.06 5.54 -10.24
C ILE A 192 10.47 6.12 -10.36
N ARG A 193 11.36 5.52 -11.13
CA ARG A 193 12.70 6.09 -11.37
C ARG A 193 12.62 7.52 -11.88
N LEU A 194 11.74 7.79 -12.83
CA LEU A 194 11.64 9.09 -13.49
C LEU A 194 10.96 10.17 -12.65
N PHE A 195 10.07 9.85 -11.72
CA PHE A 195 9.46 10.88 -10.88
C PHE A 195 10.09 10.98 -9.49
N ASP A 196 10.94 10.04 -9.10
CA ASP A 196 11.50 9.98 -7.76
C ASP A 196 13.03 10.03 -7.78
N THR A 197 13.69 8.91 -7.86
CA THR A 197 15.13 8.77 -7.52
C THR A 197 16.08 9.35 -8.57
N TRP A 198 15.80 9.16 -9.86
CA TRP A 198 16.75 9.55 -10.91
C TRP A 198 16.89 11.06 -11.11
N PRO A 199 15.81 11.85 -11.23
CA PRO A 199 15.95 13.29 -11.34
C PRO A 199 16.60 13.92 -10.10
N GLU A 200 16.29 13.42 -8.89
CA GLU A 200 16.91 13.88 -7.64
C GLU A 200 18.41 13.57 -7.60
N ALA A 201 18.81 12.36 -7.98
CA ALA A 201 20.23 11.99 -8.05
C ALA A 201 20.97 12.79 -9.12
N PHE A 202 20.39 12.97 -10.29
CA PHE A 202 20.94 13.82 -11.35
C PHE A 202 21.16 15.24 -10.84
N GLU A 203 20.17 15.86 -10.21
CA GLU A 203 20.20 17.23 -9.72
C GLU A 203 21.37 17.49 -8.78
N ILE A 204 21.71 16.53 -7.94
CA ILE A 204 22.78 16.68 -6.96
C ILE A 204 24.15 16.23 -7.50
N PHE A 205 24.20 15.06 -8.10
CA PHE A 205 25.47 14.45 -8.50
C PHE A 205 26.06 15.02 -9.80
N ARG A 206 25.24 15.66 -10.68
CA ARG A 206 25.75 16.35 -11.87
C ARG A 206 26.83 17.39 -11.59
N LYS A 207 26.90 17.91 -10.36
CA LYS A 207 27.88 18.91 -9.93
C LYS A 207 29.19 18.32 -9.41
N SER A 208 29.23 17.03 -9.16
CA SER A 208 30.41 16.35 -8.64
C SER A 208 31.47 16.12 -9.72
N PRO A 209 32.75 16.39 -9.45
CA PRO A 209 33.84 16.05 -10.36
C PRO A 209 34.06 14.52 -10.48
N SER A 210 33.56 13.72 -9.54
CA SER A 210 33.63 12.27 -9.58
C SER A 210 32.59 11.61 -10.49
N VAL A 211 31.63 12.37 -11.03
CA VAL A 211 30.68 11.90 -12.04
C VAL A 211 31.18 12.33 -13.42
N SER A 212 31.45 11.36 -14.28
CA SER A 212 32.02 11.63 -15.61
C SER A 212 31.02 12.32 -16.53
N ASP A 213 31.53 13.07 -17.51
CA ASP A 213 30.70 13.71 -18.53
C ASP A 213 29.91 12.70 -19.33
N ASP A 214 30.51 11.53 -19.62
CA ASP A 214 29.85 10.39 -20.24
C ASP A 214 28.67 9.88 -19.40
N SER A 215 28.83 9.78 -18.09
CA SER A 215 27.75 9.33 -17.17
C SER A 215 26.59 10.31 -17.09
N ILE A 216 26.87 11.62 -17.15
CA ILE A 216 25.82 12.64 -17.25
C ILE A 216 25.01 12.45 -18.52
N CYS A 217 25.68 12.30 -19.69
CA CYS A 217 25.02 12.07 -20.97
C CYS A 217 24.26 10.74 -21.01
N LEU A 218 24.84 9.67 -20.48
CA LEU A 218 24.19 8.35 -20.42
C LEU A 218 22.95 8.36 -19.51
N MET A 219 22.98 9.08 -18.39
CA MET A 219 21.82 9.20 -17.51
C MET A 219 20.68 9.98 -18.19
N LEU A 220 20.98 11.07 -18.87
CA LEU A 220 20.01 11.83 -19.67
C LEU A 220 19.39 10.96 -20.78
N ALA A 221 20.22 10.25 -21.53
CA ALA A 221 19.78 9.32 -22.57
C ALA A 221 18.86 8.24 -22.03
N SER A 222 19.24 7.64 -20.90
CA SER A 222 18.46 6.57 -20.29
C SER A 222 17.14 7.09 -19.68
N MET A 223 17.11 8.28 -19.10
CA MET A 223 15.85 8.89 -18.64
C MET A 223 14.90 9.17 -19.81
N TYR A 224 15.43 9.68 -20.92
CA TYR A 224 14.64 9.85 -22.14
C TYR A 224 14.13 8.51 -22.68
N GLU A 225 15.00 7.50 -22.77
CA GLU A 225 14.61 6.14 -23.22
C GLU A 225 13.49 5.57 -22.36
N GLN A 226 13.51 5.77 -21.03
CA GLN A 226 12.45 5.33 -20.14
C GLN A 226 11.15 6.11 -20.37
N ALA A 227 11.22 7.43 -20.57
CA ALA A 227 10.03 8.26 -20.85
C ALA A 227 9.38 7.89 -22.18
N ASP A 228 10.16 7.67 -23.24
CA ASP A 228 9.69 7.20 -24.54
C ASP A 228 9.10 5.79 -24.45
N PHE A 229 9.77 4.88 -23.74
CA PHE A 229 9.25 3.54 -23.47
C PHE A 229 7.88 3.58 -22.80
N LEU A 230 7.73 4.38 -21.74
CA LEU A 230 6.46 4.54 -21.05
C LEU A 230 5.37 5.14 -21.93
N ARG A 231 5.73 6.12 -22.78
CA ARG A 231 4.78 6.73 -23.72
C ARG A 231 4.08 5.71 -24.61
N HIS A 232 4.75 4.61 -24.95
CA HIS A 232 4.25 3.58 -25.86
C HIS A 232 3.76 2.31 -25.16
N ASN A 233 4.22 2.04 -23.91
CA ASN A 233 4.02 0.75 -23.24
C ASN A 233 3.33 0.85 -21.87
N HIS A 234 2.90 2.03 -21.42
CA HIS A 234 2.26 2.19 -20.12
C HIS A 234 0.99 1.35 -19.96
N ARG A 235 0.63 1.03 -18.74
CA ARG A 235 -0.64 0.35 -18.44
C ARG A 235 -1.83 1.24 -18.79
N LYS A 236 -2.97 0.62 -19.12
CA LYS A 236 -4.19 1.35 -19.47
C LYS A 236 -5.14 1.55 -18.30
N LYS A 237 -4.87 0.94 -17.14
CA LYS A 237 -5.74 0.93 -15.94
C LYS A 237 -4.91 0.78 -14.68
N ARG A 238 -5.52 1.05 -13.52
CA ARG A 238 -4.99 0.91 -12.17
C ARG A 238 -3.90 1.92 -11.81
N ASN A 239 -3.40 1.83 -10.59
CA ASN A 239 -2.41 2.72 -9.99
C ASN A 239 -1.09 2.83 -10.78
N TRP A 240 -0.65 1.76 -11.47
CA TRP A 240 0.58 1.81 -12.28
C TRP A 240 0.56 2.93 -13.31
N MET A 241 -0.58 3.13 -13.98
CA MET A 241 -0.75 4.21 -14.95
C MET A 241 -0.49 5.59 -14.33
N LEU A 242 -0.89 5.80 -13.06
CA LEU A 242 -0.63 7.06 -12.37
C LEU A 242 0.87 7.27 -12.14
N MET A 243 1.59 6.25 -11.69
CA MET A 243 3.04 6.32 -11.47
C MET A 243 3.82 6.48 -12.78
N GLU A 244 3.41 5.78 -13.83
CA GLU A 244 4.00 5.86 -15.17
C GLU A 244 3.86 7.27 -15.77
N MET A 245 2.67 7.87 -15.66
CA MET A 245 2.44 9.23 -16.13
C MET A 245 3.17 10.27 -15.29
N SER A 246 3.27 10.06 -13.96
CA SER A 246 4.08 10.92 -13.09
C SER A 246 5.54 10.94 -13.52
N GLY A 247 6.09 9.78 -13.90
CA GLY A 247 7.44 9.69 -14.44
C GLY A 247 7.65 10.49 -15.72
N ILE A 248 6.74 10.35 -16.69
CA ILE A 248 6.82 11.11 -17.96
C ILE A 248 6.69 12.62 -17.68
N TYR A 249 5.76 13.02 -16.81
CA TYR A 249 5.54 14.42 -16.48
C TYR A 249 6.76 15.07 -15.81
N THR A 250 7.33 14.36 -14.83
CA THR A 250 8.52 14.85 -14.14
C THR A 250 9.71 14.97 -15.09
N PHE A 251 10.02 13.91 -15.85
CA PHE A 251 11.08 13.97 -16.85
C PHE A 251 10.89 15.16 -17.80
N SER A 252 9.71 15.28 -18.40
CA SER A 252 9.46 16.30 -19.43
C SER A 252 9.35 17.72 -18.89
N SER A 253 9.12 17.90 -17.59
CA SER A 253 9.12 19.20 -16.91
C SER A 253 10.52 19.61 -16.49
N GLU A 254 11.31 18.66 -15.97
CA GLU A 254 12.67 18.91 -15.47
C GLU A 254 13.72 18.99 -16.58
N PHE A 255 13.45 18.39 -17.73
CA PHE A 255 14.38 18.38 -18.89
C PHE A 255 13.70 18.96 -20.13
N PRO A 256 13.41 20.26 -20.13
CA PRO A 256 12.75 20.93 -21.27
C PRO A 256 13.64 21.02 -22.51
N GLU A 257 14.93 20.70 -22.39
CA GLU A 257 15.90 20.69 -23.48
C GLU A 257 15.66 19.60 -24.54
N PHE A 258 14.85 18.58 -24.21
CA PHE A 258 14.48 17.58 -25.21
C PHE A 258 13.35 18.07 -26.12
N LYS A 259 13.48 17.83 -27.44
CA LYS A 259 12.51 18.23 -28.48
C LYS A 259 11.08 17.77 -28.18
N SER A 260 10.94 16.60 -27.60
CA SER A 260 9.65 15.97 -27.30
C SER A 260 9.05 16.39 -25.95
N SER A 261 9.79 17.08 -25.07
CA SER A 261 9.38 17.37 -23.70
C SER A 261 8.01 18.04 -23.59
N SER A 262 7.72 19.05 -24.39
CA SER A 262 6.40 19.70 -24.35
C SER A 262 5.26 18.73 -24.70
N LYS A 263 5.45 17.90 -25.72
CA LYS A 263 4.43 16.90 -26.14
C LYS A 263 4.24 15.81 -25.08
N LEU A 264 5.33 15.33 -24.49
CA LEU A 264 5.29 14.30 -23.43
C LEU A 264 4.58 14.84 -22.18
N ARG A 265 4.86 16.08 -21.79
CA ARG A 265 4.23 16.72 -20.64
C ARG A 265 2.73 16.89 -20.82
N GLN A 266 2.29 17.45 -21.95
CA GLN A 266 0.87 17.62 -22.27
C GLN A 266 0.14 16.27 -22.34
N TYR A 267 0.78 15.27 -22.94
CA TYR A 267 0.25 13.91 -23.03
C TYR A 267 0.05 13.31 -21.62
N SER A 268 1.10 13.33 -20.80
CA SER A 268 1.04 12.74 -19.46
C SER A 268 0.06 13.47 -18.54
N ALA A 269 -0.03 14.79 -18.60
CA ALA A 269 -1.01 15.59 -17.87
C ALA A 269 -2.45 15.19 -18.23
N LYS A 270 -2.76 15.10 -19.54
CA LYS A 270 -4.09 14.70 -20.01
C LYS A 270 -4.45 13.28 -19.59
N VAL A 271 -3.53 12.32 -19.77
CA VAL A 271 -3.77 10.91 -19.47
C VAL A 271 -3.89 10.70 -17.96
N PHE A 272 -3.00 11.31 -17.19
CA PHE A 272 -3.04 11.26 -15.74
C PHE A 272 -4.34 11.80 -15.17
N SER A 273 -4.73 13.02 -15.54
CA SER A 273 -5.93 13.67 -15.00
C SER A 273 -7.18 12.84 -15.24
N LYS A 274 -7.34 12.32 -16.47
CA LYS A 274 -8.44 11.42 -16.81
C LYS A 274 -8.39 10.13 -15.98
N ALA A 275 -7.20 9.54 -15.80
CA ALA A 275 -7.04 8.28 -15.07
C ALA A 275 -7.28 8.48 -13.58
N PHE A 276 -6.72 9.53 -12.98
CA PHE A 276 -6.87 9.83 -11.56
C PHE A 276 -8.34 10.11 -11.21
N CYS A 277 -8.99 11.04 -11.90
CA CYS A 277 -10.41 11.34 -11.68
C CYS A 277 -11.30 10.12 -11.90
N GLY A 278 -10.99 9.27 -12.90
CA GLY A 278 -11.75 8.05 -13.17
C GLY A 278 -11.51 6.89 -12.20
N GLN A 279 -10.41 6.91 -11.43
CA GLN A 279 -10.11 5.90 -10.41
C GLN A 279 -10.60 6.32 -9.00
N MET A 280 -10.86 7.60 -8.78
CA MET A 280 -11.45 8.07 -7.54
C MET A 280 -12.97 7.89 -7.58
N LEU A 281 -13.52 7.27 -6.55
CA LEU A 281 -14.95 7.04 -6.41
C LEU A 281 -15.66 8.34 -5.96
N PRO A 282 -16.98 8.47 -6.16
CA PRO A 282 -17.72 9.68 -5.76
C PRO A 282 -17.62 10.06 -4.27
N ASP A 283 -17.30 9.09 -3.39
CA ASP A 283 -17.04 9.32 -1.97
C ASP A 283 -15.58 9.68 -1.67
N GLY A 284 -14.76 9.85 -2.69
CA GLY A 284 -13.37 10.27 -2.60
C GLY A 284 -12.36 9.14 -2.40
N MET A 285 -12.77 7.90 -2.22
CA MET A 285 -11.85 6.77 -2.06
C MET A 285 -11.34 6.29 -3.43
N HIS A 286 -10.08 5.83 -3.49
CA HIS A 286 -9.54 5.18 -4.68
C HIS A 286 -10.19 3.80 -4.89
N ASN A 287 -10.42 3.41 -6.14
CA ASN A 287 -11.16 2.21 -6.51
C ASN A 287 -10.46 0.86 -6.19
N GLU A 288 -9.22 0.87 -5.74
CA GLU A 288 -8.55 -0.33 -5.20
C GLU A 288 -8.91 -0.61 -3.74
N LEU A 289 -9.59 0.32 -3.07
CA LEU A 289 -10.14 0.19 -1.72
C LEU A 289 -9.12 -0.17 -0.62
N SER A 290 -7.85 0.09 -0.88
CA SER A 290 -6.78 -0.03 0.09
C SER A 290 -6.29 1.37 0.48
N PRO A 291 -6.15 1.68 1.77
CA PRO A 291 -5.60 2.97 2.23
C PRO A 291 -4.23 3.29 1.64
N ASP A 292 -3.31 2.31 1.57
CA ASP A 292 -1.97 2.54 1.03
C ASP A 292 -1.98 2.89 -0.46
N TYR A 293 -2.81 2.21 -1.25
CA TYR A 293 -2.92 2.49 -2.69
C TYR A 293 -3.73 3.74 -2.98
N HIS A 294 -4.60 4.12 -2.06
CA HIS A 294 -5.23 5.43 -2.05
C HIS A 294 -4.18 6.54 -1.83
N LEU A 295 -3.29 6.39 -0.82
CA LEU A 295 -2.18 7.32 -0.60
C LEU A 295 -1.23 7.39 -1.79
N ALA A 296 -0.85 6.25 -2.36
CA ALA A 296 0.02 6.20 -3.54
C ALA A 296 -0.59 7.01 -4.72
N SER A 297 -1.91 6.91 -4.91
CA SER A 297 -2.61 7.69 -5.93
C SER A 297 -2.61 9.19 -5.64
N LEU A 298 -2.83 9.59 -4.37
CA LEU A 298 -2.73 11.00 -3.94
C LEU A 298 -1.30 11.53 -4.08
N THR A 299 -0.29 10.72 -3.75
CA THR A 299 1.12 11.09 -3.94
C THR A 299 1.44 11.38 -5.40
N CYS A 300 0.93 10.56 -6.33
CA CYS A 300 1.07 10.83 -7.76
C CYS A 300 0.40 12.14 -8.19
N ALA A 301 -0.81 12.43 -7.67
CA ALA A 301 -1.48 13.70 -7.96
C ALA A 301 -0.70 14.91 -7.39
N LYS A 302 -0.13 14.77 -6.18
CA LYS A 302 0.73 15.79 -5.59
C LYS A 302 1.96 16.08 -6.46
N VAL A 303 2.60 15.06 -7.04
CA VAL A 303 3.73 15.23 -7.97
C VAL A 303 3.35 16.17 -9.12
N PHE A 304 2.21 15.93 -9.77
CA PHE A 304 1.72 16.79 -10.85
C PHE A 304 1.43 18.21 -10.40
N ILE A 305 0.67 18.36 -9.32
CA ILE A 305 0.20 19.65 -8.82
C ILE A 305 1.37 20.51 -8.33
N ASP A 306 2.26 19.96 -7.52
CA ASP A 306 3.40 20.69 -6.99
C ASP A 306 4.35 21.12 -8.11
N GLN A 307 4.61 20.24 -9.07
CA GLN A 307 5.48 20.56 -10.20
C GLN A 307 4.86 21.61 -11.13
N ALA A 308 3.57 21.48 -11.43
CA ALA A 308 2.85 22.46 -12.25
C ALA A 308 2.83 23.84 -11.56
N ARG A 309 2.61 23.88 -10.25
CA ARG A 309 2.60 25.14 -9.46
C ARG A 309 3.97 25.79 -9.43
N LEU A 310 5.03 25.05 -9.13
CA LEU A 310 6.40 25.58 -9.04
C LEU A 310 6.98 26.00 -10.41
N SER A 311 6.37 25.55 -11.50
CA SER A 311 6.76 25.87 -12.88
C SER A 311 5.81 26.85 -13.56
N ASP A 312 4.83 27.42 -12.85
CA ASP A 312 3.77 28.29 -13.39
C ASP A 312 2.99 27.66 -14.57
N ARG A 313 2.62 26.39 -14.40
CA ARG A 313 1.95 25.58 -15.43
C ARG A 313 0.63 24.97 -14.95
N MET A 314 -0.02 25.55 -13.95
CA MET A 314 -1.30 25.07 -13.44
C MET A 314 -2.41 25.03 -14.52
N ASN A 315 -2.29 25.85 -15.56
CA ASN A 315 -3.17 25.84 -16.72
C ASN A 315 -3.09 24.55 -17.57
N GLU A 316 -2.05 23.74 -17.43
CA GLU A 316 -1.96 22.43 -18.07
C GLU A 316 -2.83 21.36 -17.38
N LEU A 317 -3.29 21.62 -16.15
CA LEU A 317 -4.08 20.70 -15.34
C LEU A 317 -5.57 21.13 -15.31
N PRO A 318 -6.53 20.20 -15.50
CA PRO A 318 -7.94 20.53 -15.39
C PRO A 318 -8.32 20.87 -13.94
N GLY A 319 -9.22 21.83 -13.73
CA GLY A 319 -9.65 22.25 -12.39
C GLY A 319 -10.30 21.11 -11.58
N GLU A 320 -10.95 20.15 -12.25
CA GLU A 320 -11.51 18.96 -11.62
C GLU A 320 -10.45 18.15 -10.84
N LEU A 321 -9.21 18.13 -11.31
CA LEU A 321 -8.13 17.39 -10.66
C LEU A 321 -7.91 17.84 -9.20
N LEU A 322 -7.92 19.16 -8.94
CA LEU A 322 -7.76 19.69 -7.58
C LEU A 322 -8.95 19.35 -6.68
N THR A 323 -10.17 19.40 -7.23
CA THR A 323 -11.39 19.06 -6.49
C THR A 323 -11.39 17.58 -6.09
N VAL A 324 -11.04 16.69 -7.01
CA VAL A 324 -10.94 15.24 -6.75
C VAL A 324 -9.79 14.93 -5.81
N PHE A 325 -8.68 15.63 -5.92
CA PHE A 325 -7.53 15.49 -5.04
C PHE A 325 -7.87 15.86 -3.59
N GLU A 326 -8.56 16.98 -3.38
CA GLU A 326 -9.05 17.39 -2.06
C GLU A 326 -10.05 16.39 -1.48
N ALA A 327 -10.98 15.89 -2.32
CA ALA A 327 -11.96 14.88 -1.91
C ALA A 327 -11.29 13.57 -1.45
N GLY A 328 -10.17 13.19 -2.09
CA GLY A 328 -9.35 12.06 -1.68
C GLY A 328 -8.81 12.20 -0.25
N TYR A 329 -8.25 13.33 0.10
CA TYR A 329 -7.84 13.58 1.49
C TYR A 329 -9.02 13.55 2.48
N LYS A 330 -10.17 14.12 2.10
CA LYS A 330 -11.38 14.08 2.93
C LYS A 330 -11.89 12.65 3.19
N ALA A 331 -11.66 11.71 2.26
CA ALA A 331 -12.02 10.29 2.46
C ALA A 331 -11.23 9.67 3.62
N TYR A 332 -9.94 9.98 3.77
CA TYR A 332 -9.16 9.55 4.93
C TYR A 332 -9.76 10.03 6.26
N ILE A 333 -10.17 11.29 6.35
CA ILE A 333 -10.76 11.80 7.59
C ILE A 333 -12.06 11.08 7.90
N ARG A 334 -12.90 10.79 6.89
CA ARG A 334 -14.15 10.04 7.09
C ARG A 334 -13.90 8.66 7.67
N LEU A 335 -12.79 8.02 7.31
CA LEU A 335 -12.40 6.68 7.79
C LEU A 335 -11.47 6.72 9.01
N ALA A 336 -10.92 7.87 9.40
CA ALA A 336 -9.92 7.99 10.47
C ALA A 336 -10.31 7.25 11.74
N THR A 337 -9.39 6.44 12.26
CA THR A 337 -9.49 5.86 13.62
C THR A 337 -9.33 6.94 14.68
N PRO A 338 -9.67 6.69 15.95
CA PRO A 338 -9.44 7.66 17.02
C PRO A 338 -7.96 8.04 17.20
N GLY A 339 -7.03 7.15 16.82
CA GLY A 339 -5.59 7.41 16.78
C GLY A 339 -5.12 8.30 15.66
N LEU A 340 -6.03 8.80 14.80
CA LEU A 340 -5.70 9.48 13.54
C LEU A 340 -4.80 8.62 12.65
N THR A 341 -5.19 7.37 12.48
CA THR A 341 -4.62 6.44 11.50
C THR A 341 -5.71 5.98 10.53
N SER A 342 -5.31 5.40 9.40
CA SER A 342 -6.25 4.64 8.58
C SER A 342 -6.64 3.34 9.27
N PRO A 343 -7.90 2.86 9.15
CA PRO A 343 -8.20 1.47 9.47
C PRO A 343 -7.46 0.55 8.48
N ARG A 344 -7.16 -0.67 8.91
CA ARG A 344 -6.60 -1.67 8.00
C ARG A 344 -7.73 -2.29 7.19
N THR A 345 -7.61 -2.21 5.88
CA THR A 345 -8.51 -2.84 4.92
C THR A 345 -7.71 -3.23 3.69
N ASN A 346 -7.84 -4.45 3.22
CA ASN A 346 -7.08 -4.96 2.08
C ASN A 346 -5.54 -4.89 2.30
N ASP A 347 -4.73 -4.87 1.23
CA ASP A 347 -3.28 -4.68 1.34
C ASP A 347 -2.95 -3.29 1.86
N CYS A 348 -2.69 -3.15 3.15
CA CYS A 348 -2.34 -1.87 3.76
C CYS A 348 -1.41 -1.99 4.96
N PHE A 349 -0.75 -0.87 5.24
CA PHE A 349 -0.11 -0.58 6.52
C PHE A 349 -1.07 0.25 7.40
N THR A 350 -0.67 0.49 8.62
CA THR A 350 -1.32 1.53 9.43
C THR A 350 -0.73 2.88 9.05
N THR A 351 -1.47 3.67 8.29
CA THR A 351 -1.02 4.98 7.81
C THR A 351 -1.33 6.06 8.84
N LYS A 352 -0.34 6.87 9.20
CA LYS A 352 -0.49 7.99 10.14
C LYS A 352 -1.03 9.21 9.40
N LEU A 353 -2.25 9.61 9.70
CA LEU A 353 -2.90 10.72 9.01
C LEU A 353 -2.26 12.10 9.27
N PRO A 354 -1.77 12.46 10.46
CA PRO A 354 -1.15 13.77 10.67
C PRO A 354 -0.04 14.10 9.67
N GLU A 355 0.81 13.11 9.34
CA GLU A 355 1.89 13.27 8.37
C GLU A 355 1.35 13.57 6.95
N ILE A 356 0.31 12.83 6.54
CA ILE A 356 -0.36 13.02 5.24
C ILE A 356 -1.01 14.41 5.15
N PHE A 357 -1.60 14.88 6.25
CA PHE A 357 -2.27 16.18 6.26
C PHE A 357 -1.31 17.36 6.35
N CYS A 358 -0.11 17.19 6.91
CA CYS A 358 0.96 18.17 6.75
C CYS A 358 1.29 18.37 5.25
N ASP A 359 1.41 17.28 4.49
CA ASP A 359 1.63 17.36 3.04
C ASP A 359 0.44 17.96 2.29
N ALA A 360 -0.79 17.63 2.71
CA ALA A 360 -2.01 18.17 2.11
C ALA A 360 -2.13 19.70 2.26
N LEU A 361 -1.70 20.25 3.41
CA LEU A 361 -1.72 21.68 3.69
C LEU A 361 -0.80 22.49 2.77
N GLU A 362 0.22 21.89 2.15
CA GLU A 362 1.00 22.57 1.11
C GLU A 362 0.15 22.99 -0.09
N ASN A 363 -0.91 22.22 -0.38
CA ASN A 363 -1.83 22.50 -1.48
C ASN A 363 -3.14 23.16 -1.03
N PHE A 364 -3.54 22.98 0.22
CA PHE A 364 -4.79 23.47 0.81
C PHE A 364 -4.55 24.17 2.15
N PRO A 365 -3.75 25.25 2.21
CA PRO A 365 -3.30 25.84 3.48
C PRO A 365 -4.45 26.41 4.34
N GLU A 366 -5.57 26.79 3.72
CA GLU A 366 -6.73 27.34 4.43
C GLU A 366 -7.77 26.28 4.84
N ASN A 367 -7.50 25.00 4.60
CA ASN A 367 -8.45 23.94 4.94
C ASN A 367 -8.40 23.61 6.44
N GLU A 368 -9.37 24.10 7.19
CA GLU A 368 -9.47 23.95 8.65
C GLU A 368 -9.55 22.48 9.09
N LEU A 369 -10.19 21.64 8.29
CA LEU A 369 -10.28 20.20 8.54
C LEU A 369 -8.91 19.52 8.44
N PHE A 370 -8.08 19.95 7.48
CA PHE A 370 -6.72 19.43 7.32
C PHE A 370 -5.79 19.95 8.42
N LYS A 371 -5.94 21.21 8.85
CA LYS A 371 -5.24 21.75 10.02
C LYS A 371 -5.54 20.94 11.27
N TRP A 372 -6.81 20.58 11.50
CA TRP A 372 -7.21 19.74 12.61
C TRP A 372 -6.54 18.36 12.60
N ALA A 373 -6.46 17.70 11.46
CA ALA A 373 -5.83 16.38 11.34
C ALA A 373 -4.30 16.47 11.48
N ALA A 374 -3.65 17.42 10.81
CA ALA A 374 -2.20 17.63 10.82
C ALA A 374 -1.68 17.98 12.22
N SER A 375 -2.38 18.87 12.94
CA SER A 375 -2.03 19.33 14.30
C SER A 375 -2.36 18.33 15.42
N LYS A 376 -2.88 17.15 15.08
CA LYS A 376 -3.41 16.17 16.06
C LYS A 376 -4.50 16.78 16.96
N ARG A 377 -5.45 17.47 16.35
CA ARG A 377 -6.62 18.12 17.01
C ARG A 377 -6.30 19.39 17.81
N LYS A 378 -5.12 19.99 17.65
CA LYS A 378 -4.74 21.20 18.39
C LYS A 378 -5.19 22.49 17.70
N GLU A 379 -5.28 22.48 16.38
CA GLU A 379 -5.61 23.62 15.54
C GLU A 379 -6.67 23.22 14.51
N GLY A 380 -7.31 24.20 13.89
CA GLY A 380 -8.31 23.96 12.86
C GLY A 380 -9.67 23.52 13.44
N GLN A 381 -10.54 23.01 12.56
CA GLN A 381 -11.90 22.63 12.92
C GLN A 381 -12.11 21.13 12.78
N ALA A 382 -12.60 20.50 13.85
CA ALA A 382 -12.98 19.09 13.82
C ALA A 382 -14.08 18.80 12.79
N PRO A 383 -14.15 17.57 12.24
CA PRO A 383 -15.28 17.18 11.41
C PRO A 383 -16.60 17.34 12.15
N SER A 384 -17.65 17.76 11.43
CA SER A 384 -18.97 17.88 12.05
C SER A 384 -19.42 16.56 12.69
N ALA A 385 -19.91 16.64 13.93
CA ALA A 385 -20.56 15.54 14.61
C ALA A 385 -22.09 15.52 14.38
N LYS A 386 -22.62 16.39 13.54
CA LYS A 386 -24.04 16.43 13.20
C LYS A 386 -24.30 15.76 11.83
N PRO A 387 -25.35 14.92 11.68
CA PRO A 387 -26.22 14.44 12.78
C PRO A 387 -25.48 13.51 13.76
N THR A 388 -24.34 12.91 13.38
CA THR A 388 -23.48 12.06 14.20
C THR A 388 -22.03 12.12 13.73
N ALA A 389 -21.11 11.55 14.50
CA ALA A 389 -19.69 11.43 14.09
C ALA A 389 -19.44 10.29 13.10
N SER A 390 -20.34 9.31 13.00
CA SER A 390 -20.19 8.14 12.13
C SER A 390 -20.36 8.48 10.67
N ARG A 391 -19.68 7.74 9.78
CA ARG A 391 -19.66 8.00 8.33
C ARG A 391 -19.83 6.73 7.51
N PHE A 392 -20.56 6.84 6.42
CA PHE A 392 -20.69 5.80 5.39
C PHE A 392 -20.12 6.32 4.07
N LEU A 393 -19.27 5.53 3.46
CA LEU A 393 -18.73 5.73 2.11
C LEU A 393 -19.44 4.74 1.18
N PRO A 394 -20.53 5.14 0.53
CA PRO A 394 -21.44 4.18 -0.10
C PRO A 394 -20.90 3.57 -1.40
N TYR A 395 -19.89 4.15 -2.02
CA TYR A 395 -19.26 3.58 -3.21
C TYR A 395 -18.06 2.70 -2.85
N ALA A 396 -17.25 3.13 -1.90
CA ALA A 396 -16.16 2.33 -1.36
C ALA A 396 -16.65 1.15 -0.51
N GLY A 397 -17.79 1.36 0.16
CA GLY A 397 -18.40 0.32 1.00
C GLY A 397 -17.80 0.22 2.39
N PHE A 398 -17.33 1.32 2.95
CA PHE A 398 -16.86 1.36 4.34
C PHE A 398 -17.82 2.15 5.22
N ILE A 399 -18.21 1.55 6.35
CA ILE A 399 -18.99 2.21 7.39
C ILE A 399 -18.11 2.40 8.61
N ALA A 400 -17.75 3.65 8.91
CA ALA A 400 -17.00 4.05 10.07
C ALA A 400 -17.97 4.49 11.18
N MET A 401 -18.26 3.61 12.12
CA MET A 401 -19.05 3.90 13.31
C MET A 401 -18.12 4.45 14.40
N ARG A 402 -18.50 5.53 15.05
CA ARG A 402 -17.70 6.11 16.15
C ARG A 402 -18.56 6.84 17.17
N SER A 403 -18.12 6.80 18.43
CA SER A 403 -18.80 7.54 19.49
C SER A 403 -18.73 9.05 19.30
N ASP A 404 -17.56 9.53 18.93
CA ASP A 404 -17.22 10.95 18.73
C ASP A 404 -15.91 11.09 17.93
N TRP A 405 -15.42 12.33 17.75
CA TRP A 405 -14.14 12.63 17.10
C TRP A 405 -12.95 12.74 18.06
N GLY A 406 -13.14 12.41 19.33
CA GLY A 406 -12.10 12.50 20.36
C GLY A 406 -11.06 11.39 20.27
N LYS A 407 -9.95 11.61 20.99
CA LYS A 407 -8.82 10.67 21.01
C LYS A 407 -9.13 9.34 21.71
N ASN A 408 -10.18 9.30 22.55
CA ASN A 408 -10.59 8.11 23.33
C ASN A 408 -11.88 7.48 22.79
N ALA A 409 -12.31 7.85 21.58
CA ALA A 409 -13.54 7.32 21.01
C ALA A 409 -13.50 5.79 20.87
N LEU A 410 -14.67 5.17 20.90
CA LEU A 410 -14.86 3.79 20.46
C LEU A 410 -15.23 3.82 18.98
N TYR A 411 -14.59 2.98 18.20
CA TYR A 411 -14.64 2.99 16.73
C TYR A 411 -14.75 1.58 16.17
N CYS A 412 -15.53 1.44 15.11
CA CYS A 412 -15.57 0.23 14.27
C CYS A 412 -15.60 0.63 12.80
N CYS A 413 -14.72 0.05 11.99
CA CYS A 413 -14.84 0.05 10.53
C CYS A 413 -15.49 -1.27 10.09
N PHE A 414 -16.55 -1.19 9.30
CA PHE A 414 -17.28 -2.34 8.78
C PHE A 414 -17.19 -2.33 7.25
N ASP A 415 -16.61 -3.39 6.67
CA ASP A 415 -16.52 -3.57 5.21
C ASP A 415 -17.80 -4.20 4.67
N VAL A 416 -18.56 -3.41 3.91
CA VAL A 416 -19.76 -3.84 3.19
C VAL A 416 -19.58 -3.69 1.67
N GLY A 417 -18.33 -3.42 1.23
CA GLY A 417 -17.98 -2.91 -0.09
C GLY A 417 -17.90 -3.94 -1.21
N PRO A 418 -17.63 -3.43 -2.41
CA PRO A 418 -17.24 -4.26 -3.55
C PRO A 418 -15.84 -4.84 -3.34
N LEU A 419 -15.35 -5.64 -4.30
CA LEU A 419 -14.06 -6.33 -4.17
C LEU A 419 -12.85 -5.39 -4.24
N GLY A 420 -12.93 -4.30 -5.00
CA GLY A 420 -11.79 -3.46 -5.36
C GLY A 420 -11.12 -3.88 -6.67
N GLU A 421 -10.46 -2.94 -7.36
CA GLU A 421 -9.79 -3.20 -8.65
C GLU A 421 -8.45 -3.92 -8.49
N GLY A 422 -7.84 -3.88 -7.31
CA GLY A 422 -6.59 -4.55 -6.98
C GLY A 422 -6.37 -4.61 -5.48
N HIS A 423 -5.34 -5.38 -5.04
CA HIS A 423 -4.90 -5.45 -3.63
C HIS A 423 -5.99 -5.87 -2.64
N TRP A 424 -7.01 -6.59 -3.14
CA TRP A 424 -8.19 -7.01 -2.41
C TRP A 424 -7.96 -8.28 -1.60
N HIS A 425 -8.72 -8.41 -0.51
CA HIS A 425 -8.82 -9.61 0.30
C HIS A 425 -10.20 -10.26 0.18
N GLN A 426 -10.34 -11.47 0.72
CA GLN A 426 -11.61 -12.18 0.82
C GLN A 426 -12.26 -11.91 2.19
N ASP A 427 -12.64 -10.65 2.41
CA ASP A 427 -12.91 -10.07 3.72
C ASP A 427 -14.27 -9.35 3.83
N LYS A 428 -15.21 -9.59 2.94
CA LYS A 428 -16.53 -8.94 3.02
C LYS A 428 -17.21 -9.27 4.34
N LEU A 429 -17.84 -8.25 4.94
CA LEU A 429 -18.42 -8.22 6.27
C LEU A 429 -17.38 -8.27 7.42
N ASN A 430 -16.10 -8.04 7.10
CA ASN A 430 -15.08 -7.86 8.12
C ASN A 430 -15.30 -6.60 8.94
N ILE A 431 -14.78 -6.62 10.16
CA ILE A 431 -14.75 -5.47 11.08
C ILE A 431 -13.37 -5.31 11.67
N ASN A 432 -13.01 -4.09 12.02
CA ASN A 432 -11.96 -3.82 12.98
C ASN A 432 -12.44 -2.82 14.03
N ILE A 433 -12.00 -2.98 15.28
CA ILE A 433 -12.47 -2.20 16.43
C ILE A 433 -11.28 -1.57 17.13
N TYR A 434 -11.41 -0.27 17.39
CA TYR A 434 -10.43 0.52 18.13
C TYR A 434 -11.08 1.21 19.33
N LYS A 435 -10.35 1.26 20.43
CA LYS A 435 -10.64 2.15 21.56
C LYS A 435 -9.47 3.09 21.76
N GLY A 436 -9.67 4.37 21.46
CA GLY A 436 -8.53 5.28 21.35
C GLY A 436 -7.51 4.83 20.31
N ASN A 437 -6.25 4.75 20.69
CA ASN A 437 -5.16 4.26 19.84
C ASN A 437 -5.05 2.73 19.79
N GLU A 438 -5.82 2.01 20.59
CA GLU A 438 -5.67 0.58 20.80
C GLU A 438 -6.60 -0.19 19.85
N GLU A 439 -6.02 -1.07 19.05
CA GLU A 439 -6.74 -1.95 18.13
C GLU A 439 -7.14 -3.22 18.88
N LEU A 440 -8.44 -3.37 19.17
CA LEU A 440 -8.99 -4.45 19.99
C LEU A 440 -9.44 -5.66 19.16
N ILE A 441 -10.01 -5.42 18.00
CA ILE A 441 -10.26 -6.44 16.97
C ILE A 441 -9.52 -5.97 15.74
N TYR A 442 -8.49 -6.73 15.35
CA TYR A 442 -7.62 -6.30 14.26
C TYR A 442 -8.05 -6.86 12.90
N ASP A 443 -7.56 -6.25 11.86
CA ASP A 443 -7.56 -6.77 10.51
C ASP A 443 -6.13 -6.97 10.01
N ASP A 444 -5.90 -8.03 9.25
CA ASP A 444 -4.58 -8.35 8.70
C ASP A 444 -4.35 -7.59 7.40
N GLY A 445 -3.24 -6.87 7.31
CA GLY A 445 -2.83 -6.13 6.10
C GLY A 445 -2.26 -7.02 4.99
N GLY A 446 -2.32 -8.34 5.12
CA GLY A 446 -1.91 -9.32 4.12
C GLY A 446 -0.40 -9.53 3.98
N GLY A 447 0.43 -8.84 4.76
CA GLY A 447 1.89 -9.03 4.79
C GLY A 447 2.62 -8.62 3.50
N GLN A 448 3.82 -9.13 3.33
CA GLN A 448 4.68 -8.89 2.16
C GLN A 448 4.18 -9.65 0.92
N TYR A 449 4.52 -9.15 -0.27
CA TYR A 449 4.22 -9.82 -1.55
C TYR A 449 5.13 -11.03 -1.80
N GLU A 450 5.15 -11.95 -0.86
CA GLU A 450 5.92 -13.16 -0.93
C GLU A 450 5.06 -14.38 -1.28
N GLN A 451 5.67 -15.40 -1.85
CA GLN A 451 4.98 -16.65 -2.17
C GLN A 451 4.98 -17.59 -0.95
N SER A 452 4.12 -17.28 0.06
CA SER A 452 4.04 -18.07 1.30
C SER A 452 2.60 -18.43 1.66
N ILE A 453 2.46 -19.45 2.53
CA ILE A 453 1.18 -19.79 3.14
C ILE A 453 0.64 -18.63 3.98
N PHE A 454 1.51 -17.83 4.60
CA PHE A 454 1.15 -16.69 5.43
C PHE A 454 0.52 -15.58 4.62
N ARG A 455 1.13 -15.21 3.46
CA ARG A 455 0.53 -14.22 2.56
C ARG A 455 -0.87 -14.65 2.10
N ARG A 456 -1.04 -15.92 1.74
CA ARG A 456 -2.34 -16.43 1.29
C ARG A 456 -3.35 -16.47 2.42
N TYR A 457 -2.92 -16.84 3.63
CA TYR A 457 -3.76 -16.79 4.83
C TYR A 457 -4.22 -15.36 5.10
N GLY A 458 -3.30 -14.38 5.17
CA GLY A 458 -3.61 -12.98 5.45
C GLY A 458 -4.57 -12.34 4.44
N CYS A 459 -4.64 -12.84 3.19
CA CYS A 459 -5.59 -12.37 2.20
C CYS A 459 -6.92 -13.14 2.18
N SER A 460 -7.06 -14.20 2.98
CA SER A 460 -8.25 -15.07 2.99
C SER A 460 -9.19 -14.72 4.13
N ALA A 461 -10.46 -15.10 3.99
CA ALA A 461 -11.46 -14.96 5.06
C ALA A 461 -11.05 -15.62 6.39
N ALA A 462 -10.09 -16.56 6.35
CA ALA A 462 -9.60 -17.23 7.55
C ALA A 462 -8.83 -16.29 8.50
N ALA A 463 -8.23 -15.22 7.98
CA ALA A 463 -7.50 -14.21 8.75
C ALA A 463 -8.34 -12.99 9.14
N HIS A 464 -9.62 -12.96 8.76
CA HIS A 464 -10.51 -11.83 8.97
C HIS A 464 -11.62 -12.12 9.97
N ASN A 465 -12.34 -11.08 10.40
CA ASN A 465 -13.42 -11.16 11.39
C ASN A 465 -14.76 -11.44 10.70
N THR A 466 -14.91 -12.61 10.13
CA THR A 466 -16.07 -13.02 9.34
C THR A 466 -16.39 -14.51 9.55
N VAL A 467 -17.29 -15.07 8.75
CA VAL A 467 -17.74 -16.47 8.89
C VAL A 467 -17.16 -17.34 7.78
N LEU A 468 -16.67 -18.54 8.17
CA LEU A 468 -16.37 -19.66 7.28
C LEU A 468 -17.55 -20.64 7.27
N VAL A 469 -17.79 -21.29 6.14
CA VAL A 469 -18.87 -22.31 5.99
C VAL A 469 -18.25 -23.61 5.52
N ASP A 470 -18.41 -24.70 6.27
CA ASP A 470 -17.78 -26.01 6.02
C ASP A 470 -16.25 -25.93 5.86
N GLY A 471 -15.60 -25.02 6.59
CA GLY A 471 -14.17 -24.72 6.44
C GLY A 471 -13.81 -23.98 5.15
N LEU A 472 -14.78 -23.61 4.32
CA LEU A 472 -14.58 -22.86 3.09
C LEU A 472 -14.45 -21.36 3.36
N VAL A 473 -13.59 -20.70 2.60
CA VAL A 473 -13.39 -19.25 2.63
C VAL A 473 -14.14 -18.56 1.51
N GLN A 474 -14.41 -17.29 1.65
CA GLN A 474 -15.07 -16.49 0.62
C GLN A 474 -14.28 -16.53 -0.71
N LYS A 475 -15.01 -16.65 -1.83
CA LYS A 475 -14.48 -16.50 -3.18
C LYS A 475 -15.34 -15.50 -3.94
N ARG A 476 -15.00 -14.22 -3.80
CA ARG A 476 -15.83 -13.13 -4.31
C ARG A 476 -15.72 -13.02 -5.83
N ASN A 477 -16.88 -13.08 -6.51
CA ASN A 477 -17.03 -12.76 -7.93
C ASN A 477 -17.75 -11.42 -8.14
N ALA A 478 -18.00 -10.69 -7.07
CA ALA A 478 -18.68 -9.41 -7.07
C ALA A 478 -18.01 -8.38 -8.00
N PRO A 479 -18.74 -7.35 -8.47
CA PRO A 479 -18.14 -6.23 -9.16
C PRO A 479 -16.98 -5.66 -8.37
N LYS A 480 -15.88 -5.33 -9.07
CA LYS A 480 -14.69 -4.77 -8.42
C LYS A 480 -14.93 -3.37 -7.90
N THR A 481 -15.78 -2.60 -8.58
CA THR A 481 -16.17 -1.24 -8.20
C THR A 481 -17.67 -1.06 -8.22
N ALA A 482 -18.17 -0.21 -7.34
CA ALA A 482 -19.57 0.19 -7.34
C ALA A 482 -19.79 1.37 -8.30
N ARG A 483 -20.72 1.21 -9.25
CA ARG A 483 -21.16 2.29 -10.16
C ARG A 483 -22.31 3.13 -9.58
N LYS A 484 -22.93 2.66 -8.51
CA LYS A 484 -23.98 3.30 -7.73
C LYS A 484 -23.77 2.96 -6.26
N PRO A 485 -24.37 3.71 -5.32
CA PRO A 485 -24.31 3.36 -3.91
C PRO A 485 -24.66 1.90 -3.68
N ILE A 486 -23.85 1.22 -2.84
CA ILE A 486 -24.05 -0.20 -2.52
C ILE A 486 -25.29 -0.40 -1.67
N ASP A 487 -25.91 -1.56 -1.79
CA ASP A 487 -27.07 -1.94 -1.01
C ASP A 487 -26.64 -2.40 0.40
N ALA A 488 -26.45 -1.40 1.29
CA ALA A 488 -26.20 -1.61 2.70
C ALA A 488 -27.05 -0.65 3.51
N LYS A 489 -27.68 -1.15 4.58
CA LYS A 489 -28.48 -0.32 5.46
C LYS A 489 -27.56 0.32 6.51
N PHE A 490 -27.65 1.65 6.65
CA PHE A 490 -26.95 2.39 7.70
C PHE A 490 -27.88 3.43 8.31
N ILE A 491 -28.03 3.39 9.63
CA ILE A 491 -28.79 4.34 10.43
C ILE A 491 -27.86 4.83 11.54
N SER A 492 -27.83 6.13 11.77
CA SER A 492 -26.99 6.71 12.82
C SER A 492 -27.70 7.85 13.53
N ASN A 493 -27.67 7.82 14.86
CA ASN A 493 -28.18 8.86 15.75
C ASN A 493 -27.29 8.99 16.99
N GLU A 494 -27.65 9.84 17.93
CA GLU A 494 -26.86 10.09 19.12
C GLU A 494 -26.75 8.87 20.04
N LYS A 495 -27.77 8.00 20.07
CA LYS A 495 -27.82 6.83 20.98
C LYS A 495 -27.17 5.59 20.37
N PHE A 496 -27.31 5.41 19.06
CA PHE A 496 -26.77 4.21 18.40
C PHE A 496 -26.46 4.43 16.91
N ASP A 497 -25.60 3.55 16.38
CA ASP A 497 -25.53 3.27 14.94
C ASP A 497 -26.09 1.87 14.68
N TYR A 498 -26.65 1.67 13.52
CA TYR A 498 -27.05 0.38 13.01
C TYR A 498 -26.57 0.22 11.56
N ALA A 499 -25.92 -0.90 11.28
CA ALA A 499 -25.51 -1.26 9.91
C ALA A 499 -25.88 -2.70 9.61
N LYS A 500 -26.20 -2.96 8.31
CA LYS A 500 -26.54 -4.30 7.82
C LYS A 500 -26.05 -4.48 6.40
N SER A 501 -25.41 -5.62 6.13
CA SER A 501 -25.06 -6.07 4.79
C SER A 501 -25.02 -7.59 4.72
N SER A 502 -24.94 -8.13 3.49
CA SER A 502 -24.93 -9.58 3.26
C SER A 502 -23.81 -9.99 2.30
N TYR A 503 -23.26 -11.17 2.54
CA TYR A 503 -22.44 -11.91 1.60
C TYR A 503 -23.29 -13.05 0.98
N ASN A 504 -23.52 -12.94 -0.32
CA ASN A 504 -24.33 -13.87 -1.08
C ASN A 504 -23.58 -14.26 -2.38
N ASP A 505 -22.34 -14.67 -2.24
CA ASP A 505 -21.46 -15.08 -3.34
C ASP A 505 -20.88 -16.47 -3.04
N THR A 506 -19.92 -16.91 -3.81
CA THR A 506 -19.35 -18.26 -3.73
C THR A 506 -18.30 -18.39 -2.63
N PHE A 507 -18.12 -19.63 -2.19
CA PHE A 507 -17.08 -20.08 -1.26
C PHE A 507 -16.19 -21.12 -1.95
N CYS A 508 -14.97 -21.28 -1.45
CA CYS A 508 -14.03 -22.28 -1.94
C CYS A 508 -13.13 -22.81 -0.82
N ALA A 509 -12.50 -23.95 -1.03
CA ALA A 509 -11.46 -24.44 -0.14
C ALA A 509 -10.28 -23.47 -0.11
N PRO A 510 -9.68 -23.19 1.07
CA PRO A 510 -8.49 -22.38 1.16
C PRO A 510 -7.29 -23.11 0.53
N ASP A 511 -6.59 -22.46 -0.41
CA ASP A 511 -5.36 -22.99 -1.03
C ASP A 511 -4.12 -22.22 -0.55
N PHE A 512 -3.78 -22.39 0.74
CA PHE A 512 -2.60 -21.71 1.31
C PHE A 512 -1.28 -22.24 0.73
N ASN A 513 -1.25 -23.48 0.24
CA ASN A 513 -0.04 -24.09 -0.31
C ASN A 513 0.16 -23.86 -1.81
N ASN A 514 -0.79 -23.18 -2.48
CA ASN A 514 -0.77 -22.94 -3.94
C ASN A 514 -0.59 -24.25 -4.75
N THR A 515 -1.39 -25.22 -4.43
CA THR A 515 -1.30 -26.55 -5.06
C THR A 515 -1.82 -26.54 -6.50
N GLY A 516 -2.47 -25.45 -6.91
CA GLY A 516 -3.09 -25.31 -8.23
C GLY A 516 -4.26 -26.27 -8.46
N ARG A 517 -4.77 -26.91 -7.40
CA ARG A 517 -5.96 -27.76 -7.51
C ARG A 517 -7.15 -26.89 -7.93
N GLU A 518 -7.90 -27.33 -8.90
CA GLU A 518 -9.14 -26.67 -9.29
C GLU A 518 -10.00 -26.46 -8.06
N THR A 519 -10.29 -25.20 -7.77
CA THR A 519 -11.09 -24.84 -6.62
C THR A 519 -12.56 -25.02 -6.98
N VAL A 520 -13.18 -26.02 -6.40
CA VAL A 520 -14.63 -26.22 -6.53
C VAL A 520 -15.33 -25.06 -5.85
N LEU A 521 -16.05 -24.27 -6.64
CA LEU A 521 -16.88 -23.19 -6.13
C LEU A 521 -18.22 -23.72 -5.67
N SER A 522 -18.65 -23.31 -4.49
CA SER A 522 -19.95 -23.65 -3.94
C SER A 522 -20.64 -22.42 -3.35
N LYS A 523 -21.93 -22.50 -3.16
CA LYS A 523 -22.72 -21.48 -2.50
C LYS A 523 -23.57 -22.10 -1.40
N PRO A 524 -22.93 -22.57 -0.30
CA PRO A 524 -23.63 -23.32 0.73
C PRO A 524 -24.60 -22.47 1.54
N ALA A 525 -24.27 -21.20 1.78
CA ALA A 525 -25.09 -20.32 2.61
C ALA A 525 -24.99 -18.86 2.21
N VAL A 526 -25.99 -18.08 2.63
CA VAL A 526 -25.94 -16.61 2.68
C VAL A 526 -25.62 -16.18 4.09
N HIS A 527 -24.60 -15.32 4.23
CA HIS A 527 -24.21 -14.68 5.49
C HIS A 527 -24.71 -13.25 5.52
N THR A 528 -25.49 -12.88 6.54
CA THR A 528 -25.94 -11.51 6.80
C THR A 528 -25.41 -11.08 8.14
N ARG A 529 -24.69 -9.94 8.18
CA ARG A 529 -24.21 -9.30 9.40
C ARG A 529 -24.99 -8.03 9.67
N GLU A 530 -25.48 -7.92 10.89
CA GLU A 530 -26.10 -6.72 11.46
C GLU A 530 -25.23 -6.26 12.66
N ILE A 531 -24.93 -4.98 12.72
CA ILE A 531 -24.15 -4.38 13.80
C ILE A 531 -24.97 -3.26 14.41
N ARG A 532 -25.17 -3.32 15.74
CA ARG A 532 -25.65 -2.21 16.54
C ARG A 532 -24.52 -1.71 17.42
N PHE A 533 -24.12 -0.46 17.24
CA PHE A 533 -23.24 0.24 18.15
C PHE A 533 -24.06 0.95 19.22
N CYS A 534 -24.00 0.49 20.45
CA CYS A 534 -24.62 1.10 21.61
C CYS A 534 -23.68 2.18 22.16
N LYS A 535 -23.90 3.42 21.74
CA LYS A 535 -22.99 4.53 22.03
C LYS A 535 -22.95 4.94 23.49
N PRO A 536 -21.77 5.21 23.99
CA PRO A 536 -20.44 5.08 23.40
C PRO A 536 -19.71 3.78 23.78
N ASP A 537 -20.39 2.75 24.24
CA ASP A 537 -19.82 1.76 25.15
C ASP A 537 -19.51 0.39 24.49
N PHE A 538 -20.33 -0.14 23.53
CA PHE A 538 -20.10 -1.48 22.97
C PHE A 538 -20.82 -1.74 21.65
N PHE A 539 -20.45 -2.83 20.98
CA PHE A 539 -21.10 -3.34 19.77
C PHE A 539 -21.87 -4.63 20.05
N CYS A 540 -23.08 -4.73 19.50
CA CYS A 540 -23.82 -5.98 19.37
C CYS A 540 -23.81 -6.39 17.91
N ILE A 541 -23.24 -7.57 17.61
CA ILE A 541 -23.11 -8.12 16.26
C ILE A 541 -24.00 -9.35 16.16
N VAL A 542 -24.82 -9.38 15.10
CA VAL A 542 -25.68 -10.51 14.78
C VAL A 542 -25.34 -11.03 13.39
N ASP A 543 -24.82 -12.24 13.33
CA ASP A 543 -24.49 -12.96 12.10
C ASP A 543 -25.55 -14.04 11.84
N THR A 544 -26.32 -13.87 10.79
CA THR A 544 -27.36 -14.82 10.39
C THR A 544 -26.89 -15.59 9.17
N LEU A 545 -26.82 -16.91 9.29
CA LEU A 545 -26.49 -17.85 8.23
C LEU A 545 -27.74 -18.59 7.78
N LYS A 546 -27.99 -18.57 6.47
CA LYS A 546 -29.11 -19.30 5.85
C LYS A 546 -28.55 -20.22 4.79
N SER A 547 -28.79 -21.53 4.93
CA SER A 547 -28.45 -22.52 3.90
C SER A 547 -29.08 -22.14 2.57
N SER A 548 -28.30 -22.19 1.49
CA SER A 548 -28.75 -21.93 0.13
C SER A 548 -29.17 -23.18 -0.61
N ASP A 549 -28.64 -24.36 -0.21
CA ASP A 549 -28.91 -25.64 -0.82
C ASP A 549 -29.89 -26.54 0.01
N GLY A 550 -30.36 -26.01 1.14
CA GLY A 550 -31.28 -26.65 2.04
C GLY A 550 -30.67 -27.70 2.97
N LYS A 551 -29.35 -27.92 2.92
CA LYS A 551 -28.61 -28.89 3.76
C LYS A 551 -28.09 -28.24 5.05
N PRO A 552 -27.79 -29.05 6.07
CA PRO A 552 -27.02 -28.58 7.24
C PRO A 552 -25.57 -28.32 6.86
N HIS A 553 -24.98 -27.31 7.47
CA HIS A 553 -23.58 -26.85 7.30
C HIS A 553 -22.91 -26.63 8.65
N ASP A 554 -21.59 -26.61 8.66
CA ASP A 554 -20.78 -26.19 9.78
C ASP A 554 -20.43 -24.71 9.59
N TYR A 555 -20.84 -23.87 10.54
CA TYR A 555 -20.58 -22.43 10.53
C TYR A 555 -19.54 -22.08 11.59
N GLU A 556 -18.49 -21.34 11.18
CA GLU A 556 -17.44 -20.88 12.10
C GLU A 556 -17.28 -19.37 12.01
N LEU A 557 -17.68 -18.65 13.06
CA LEU A 557 -17.44 -17.21 13.21
C LEU A 557 -16.07 -17.00 13.85
N ARG A 558 -15.26 -16.14 13.24
CA ARG A 558 -13.90 -15.79 13.71
C ARG A 558 -13.80 -14.34 14.19
N PHE A 559 -13.02 -14.12 15.27
CA PHE A 559 -12.51 -12.81 15.69
C PHE A 559 -11.01 -12.90 15.91
N GLN A 560 -10.28 -11.89 15.41
CA GLN A 560 -8.81 -11.83 15.42
C GLN A 560 -8.34 -10.87 16.53
N LEU A 561 -7.50 -11.38 17.45
CA LEU A 561 -6.91 -10.62 18.53
C LEU A 561 -5.40 -10.54 18.39
N ASN A 562 -4.83 -9.34 18.31
CA ASN A 562 -3.37 -9.16 18.21
C ASN A 562 -2.66 -9.39 19.55
N THR A 563 -2.97 -10.51 20.20
CA THR A 563 -2.32 -11.03 21.42
C THR A 563 -2.39 -12.55 21.42
N CYS A 564 -1.44 -13.21 22.06
CA CYS A 564 -1.50 -14.64 22.35
C CYS A 564 -2.25 -14.94 23.65
N ASN A 565 -2.49 -13.93 24.46
CA ASN A 565 -3.03 -14.09 25.80
C ASN A 565 -4.53 -13.82 25.80
N THR A 566 -5.28 -14.79 26.26
CA THR A 566 -6.73 -14.69 26.49
C THR A 566 -7.08 -15.39 27.77
N ARG A 567 -8.16 -14.96 28.43
CA ARG A 567 -8.63 -15.55 29.66
C ARG A 567 -10.14 -15.76 29.63
N LYS A 568 -10.58 -16.81 30.28
CA LYS A 568 -11.99 -17.02 30.63
C LYS A 568 -12.29 -16.32 31.95
N THR A 569 -13.52 -15.92 32.16
CA THR A 569 -13.95 -15.29 33.43
C THR A 569 -14.91 -16.20 34.17
N ASN A 570 -14.85 -16.21 35.48
CA ASN A 570 -15.79 -16.98 36.29
C ASN A 570 -17.25 -16.49 36.13
N LYS A 571 -17.42 -15.20 35.81
CA LYS A 571 -18.73 -14.61 35.62
C LYS A 571 -19.39 -15.04 34.31
N TYR A 572 -18.59 -15.23 33.25
CA TYR A 572 -19.03 -15.60 31.93
C TYR A 572 -18.07 -16.67 31.35
N PRO A 573 -18.28 -17.96 31.67
CA PRO A 573 -17.35 -19.04 31.29
C PRO A 573 -17.29 -19.29 29.78
N ASP A 574 -18.33 -18.90 29.03
CA ASP A 574 -18.39 -19.00 27.58
C ASP A 574 -17.87 -17.76 26.85
N ALA A 575 -17.52 -16.70 27.57
CA ALA A 575 -16.91 -15.52 26.98
C ALA A 575 -15.39 -15.64 26.94
N ILE A 576 -14.78 -14.94 25.96
CA ILE A 576 -13.33 -14.76 25.86
C ILE A 576 -13.02 -13.32 26.18
N LEU A 577 -12.13 -13.09 27.12
CA LEU A 577 -11.55 -11.78 27.42
C LEU A 577 -10.11 -11.78 26.89
N SER A 578 -9.77 -10.82 26.07
CA SER A 578 -8.37 -10.61 25.66
C SER A 578 -7.50 -10.23 26.86
N ASP A 579 -6.20 -10.37 26.72
CA ASP A 579 -5.21 -9.86 27.68
C ASP A 579 -4.06 -9.24 26.89
N TYR A 580 -4.24 -7.96 26.52
CA TYR A 580 -3.27 -7.22 25.73
C TYR A 580 -2.16 -6.66 26.61
N ASP A 581 -0.91 -6.94 26.28
CA ASP A 581 0.23 -6.33 26.93
C ASP A 581 0.34 -4.83 26.54
N GLY A 582 0.48 -3.97 27.54
CA GLY A 582 0.69 -2.54 27.34
C GLY A 582 -0.53 -1.71 26.95
N ASN A 583 -1.70 -2.33 26.70
CA ASN A 583 -2.94 -1.63 26.45
C ASN A 583 -3.65 -1.22 27.76
N ASN A 584 -4.47 -0.16 27.69
CA ASN A 584 -5.39 0.20 28.77
C ASN A 584 -6.71 -0.58 28.71
N TYR A 585 -7.03 -1.14 27.55
CA TYR A 585 -8.28 -1.86 27.34
C TYR A 585 -8.04 -3.27 26.84
N ASP A 586 -8.86 -4.17 27.35
CA ASP A 586 -9.12 -5.49 26.82
C ASP A 586 -10.46 -5.49 26.08
N ILE A 587 -10.78 -6.55 25.34
CA ILE A 587 -12.09 -6.75 24.76
C ILE A 587 -12.74 -8.03 25.25
N LEU A 588 -13.98 -7.91 25.75
CA LEU A 588 -14.83 -9.04 26.08
C LEU A 588 -15.65 -9.44 24.85
N ILE A 589 -15.42 -10.64 24.37
CA ILE A 589 -16.18 -11.30 23.29
C ILE A 589 -17.20 -12.20 23.97
N MET A 590 -18.45 -11.75 24.03
CA MET A 590 -19.51 -12.40 24.80
C MET A 590 -20.63 -12.93 23.90
N PRO A 591 -20.74 -14.22 23.64
CA PRO A 591 -21.89 -14.80 22.95
C PRO A 591 -23.15 -14.69 23.83
N LEU A 592 -24.25 -14.24 23.22
CA LEU A 592 -25.56 -14.15 23.90
C LEU A 592 -26.34 -15.46 23.90
N TYR A 593 -26.01 -16.35 22.93
CA TYR A 593 -26.50 -17.70 22.84
C TYR A 593 -25.32 -18.65 22.80
N THR A 594 -25.36 -19.70 23.61
CA THR A 594 -24.30 -20.72 23.70
C THR A 594 -24.83 -22.10 23.33
N GLU A 595 -26.13 -22.24 23.13
CA GLU A 595 -26.77 -23.50 22.70
C GLU A 595 -26.26 -23.84 21.28
N HIS A 596 -25.80 -25.07 21.13
CA HIS A 596 -25.18 -25.62 19.92
C HIS A 596 -23.88 -24.88 19.47
N LEU A 597 -23.22 -24.16 20.39
CA LEU A 597 -22.04 -23.36 20.10
C LEU A 597 -20.81 -23.92 20.85
N ALA A 598 -19.80 -24.30 20.12
CA ALA A 598 -18.48 -24.62 20.65
C ALA A 598 -17.53 -23.42 20.47
N ILE A 599 -16.94 -22.95 21.58
CA ILE A 599 -16.04 -21.81 21.59
C ILE A 599 -14.63 -22.24 21.88
N SER A 600 -13.70 -21.89 21.05
CA SER A 600 -12.29 -22.22 21.17
C SER A 600 -11.39 -21.08 20.71
N THR A 601 -10.13 -21.16 21.07
CA THR A 601 -9.08 -20.21 20.63
C THR A 601 -7.93 -21.00 20.00
N ALA A 602 -7.27 -20.37 19.03
CA ALA A 602 -6.03 -20.89 18.46
C ALA A 602 -4.99 -19.78 18.33
N ALA A 603 -3.76 -20.08 18.72
CA ALA A 603 -2.64 -19.17 18.57
C ALA A 603 -1.50 -19.83 17.81
N GLY A 604 -1.10 -19.22 16.69
CA GLY A 604 0.01 -19.70 15.87
C GLY A 604 -0.17 -21.09 15.28
N ARG A 605 -1.41 -21.51 15.00
CA ARG A 605 -1.76 -22.82 14.42
C ARG A 605 -1.62 -22.81 12.90
N ILE A 606 -0.98 -23.82 12.34
CA ILE A 606 -0.83 -24.04 10.90
C ILE A 606 -1.71 -25.18 10.41
N SER A 607 -1.83 -26.27 11.20
CA SER A 607 -2.58 -27.46 10.85
C SER A 607 -3.56 -27.83 11.97
N PRO A 608 -4.75 -28.39 11.68
CA PRO A 608 -5.29 -28.75 10.36
C PRO A 608 -5.72 -27.55 9.51
N ASP A 609 -6.02 -26.41 10.09
CA ASP A 609 -6.36 -25.14 9.45
C ASP A 609 -5.54 -24.00 10.05
N MET A 610 -5.20 -23.00 9.27
CA MET A 610 -4.45 -21.84 9.77
C MET A 610 -5.35 -20.95 10.62
N ALA A 611 -4.82 -20.56 11.80
CA ALA A 611 -5.48 -19.65 12.72
C ALA A 611 -4.46 -19.01 13.68
N GLY A 612 -4.74 -17.81 14.16
CA GLY A 612 -3.93 -17.14 15.18
C GLY A 612 -2.58 -16.67 14.69
N TRP A 613 -2.53 -16.05 13.54
CA TRP A 613 -1.36 -15.39 12.99
C TRP A 613 -1.67 -13.95 12.63
N PHE A 614 -0.82 -13.04 13.06
CA PHE A 614 -0.78 -11.67 12.60
C PHE A 614 0.32 -11.53 11.53
N ILE A 615 -0.05 -11.13 10.33
CA ILE A 615 0.85 -11.00 9.18
C ILE A 615 0.98 -9.52 8.85
N GLY A 616 1.68 -8.79 9.70
CA GLY A 616 1.93 -7.37 9.51
C GLY A 616 2.74 -7.08 8.25
N ARG A 617 2.45 -5.98 7.57
CA ARG A 617 3.12 -5.60 6.34
C ARG A 617 4.46 -4.88 6.57
N ASN A 618 4.59 -4.21 7.73
CA ASN A 618 5.71 -3.30 7.97
C ASN A 618 7.02 -4.00 8.29
N ASP A 619 7.02 -5.20 8.86
CA ASP A 619 8.20 -5.80 9.46
C ASP A 619 8.44 -7.20 8.96
N MET A 620 8.02 -7.80 8.00
CA MET A 620 8.22 -9.21 7.60
C MET A 620 8.04 -10.23 8.75
N THR A 621 7.69 -9.76 9.93
CA THR A 621 7.54 -10.61 11.09
C THR A 621 6.15 -11.26 11.04
N ARG A 622 6.13 -12.52 11.43
CA ARG A 622 4.93 -13.33 11.55
C ARG A 622 4.75 -13.56 13.03
N HIS A 623 3.82 -12.83 13.60
CA HIS A 623 3.55 -12.95 15.02
C HIS A 623 2.44 -13.96 15.26
N LYS A 624 2.62 -14.80 16.26
CA LYS A 624 1.50 -15.54 16.81
C LYS A 624 0.52 -14.53 17.40
N SER A 625 -0.75 -14.74 17.12
CA SER A 625 -1.87 -13.97 17.65
C SER A 625 -2.98 -14.95 18.04
N THR A 626 -4.13 -14.48 18.47
CA THR A 626 -5.24 -15.37 18.79
C THR A 626 -6.39 -15.19 17.79
N THR A 627 -6.86 -16.30 17.21
CA THR A 627 -8.18 -16.38 16.60
C THR A 627 -9.15 -16.96 17.61
N VAL A 628 -10.22 -16.24 17.94
CA VAL A 628 -11.39 -16.78 18.66
C VAL A 628 -12.33 -17.36 17.63
N MET A 629 -12.72 -18.62 17.81
CA MET A 629 -13.56 -19.39 16.89
C MET A 629 -14.84 -19.82 17.63
N MET A 630 -15.98 -19.48 17.05
CA MET A 630 -17.31 -19.91 17.51
C MET A 630 -17.90 -20.82 16.47
N ASN A 631 -18.07 -22.09 16.79
CA ASN A 631 -18.47 -23.15 15.85
C ASN A 631 -19.89 -23.66 16.15
N ALA A 632 -20.76 -23.62 15.15
CA ALA A 632 -22.08 -24.20 15.14
C ALA A 632 -22.14 -25.30 14.06
N LYS A 633 -22.18 -26.57 14.49
CA LYS A 633 -22.08 -27.73 13.59
C LYS A 633 -23.44 -28.20 13.14
N GLN A 634 -23.53 -28.69 11.90
CA GLN A 634 -24.69 -29.36 11.32
C GLN A 634 -26.00 -28.55 11.46
N GLN A 635 -25.91 -27.26 11.19
CA GLN A 635 -27.05 -26.33 11.27
C GLN A 635 -27.53 -25.97 9.86
N LYS A 636 -28.84 -26.04 9.60
CA LYS A 636 -29.43 -25.55 8.36
C LYS A 636 -29.47 -24.05 8.33
N ASN A 637 -29.87 -23.42 9.44
CA ASN A 637 -29.82 -21.97 9.66
C ASN A 637 -29.28 -21.73 11.07
N PHE A 638 -28.44 -20.73 11.22
CA PHE A 638 -27.88 -20.39 12.52
C PHE A 638 -27.75 -18.88 12.69
N THR A 639 -27.79 -18.42 13.93
CA THR A 639 -27.57 -17.02 14.27
C THR A 639 -26.60 -16.92 15.43
N PHE A 640 -25.44 -16.35 15.16
CA PHE A 640 -24.53 -15.89 16.20
C PHE A 640 -25.01 -14.50 16.68
N ALA A 641 -25.08 -14.27 17.97
CA ALA A 641 -25.30 -12.97 18.57
C ALA A 641 -24.21 -12.72 19.59
N THR A 642 -23.36 -11.73 19.35
CA THR A 642 -22.13 -11.49 20.11
C THR A 642 -22.05 -10.04 20.56
N LEU A 643 -21.76 -9.79 21.83
CA LEU A 643 -21.36 -8.48 22.31
C LEU A 643 -19.84 -8.35 22.26
N LEU A 644 -19.35 -7.25 21.73
CA LEU A 644 -17.95 -6.85 21.78
C LEU A 644 -17.83 -5.61 22.65
N ILE A 645 -17.32 -5.81 23.86
CA ILE A 645 -17.32 -4.79 24.93
C ILE A 645 -15.87 -4.48 25.32
N PRO A 646 -15.37 -3.27 25.05
CA PRO A 646 -14.09 -2.83 25.61
C PRO A 646 -14.16 -2.76 27.13
N ILE A 647 -13.21 -3.36 27.80
CA ILE A 647 -13.10 -3.39 29.25
C ILE A 647 -11.82 -2.67 29.66
N LEU A 648 -11.91 -1.68 30.53
CA LEU A 648 -10.71 -1.06 31.09
C LEU A 648 -9.90 -2.13 31.83
N LYS A 649 -8.60 -2.16 31.67
CA LYS A 649 -7.74 -3.17 32.30
C LYS A 649 -7.94 -3.13 33.82
N ASN A 650 -8.25 -4.27 34.41
CA ASN A 650 -8.65 -4.44 35.79
C ASN A 650 -10.00 -3.76 36.17
N GLY A 651 -10.78 -3.31 35.21
CA GLY A 651 -12.11 -2.78 35.42
C GLY A 651 -13.18 -3.87 35.61
N ASP A 652 -14.36 -3.45 36.08
CA ASP A 652 -15.48 -4.35 36.31
C ASP A 652 -16.05 -4.92 35.01
N LEU A 653 -16.38 -6.20 35.03
CA LEU A 653 -17.11 -6.84 33.94
C LEU A 653 -18.57 -6.35 33.91
N PRO A 654 -19.15 -6.14 32.70
CA PRO A 654 -20.52 -5.72 32.55
C PRO A 654 -21.50 -6.66 33.25
N GLN A 655 -22.68 -6.18 33.56
CA GLN A 655 -23.81 -7.02 33.99
C GLN A 655 -24.68 -7.32 32.75
N ILE A 656 -24.82 -8.58 32.40
CA ILE A 656 -25.62 -9.01 31.25
C ILE A 656 -26.73 -9.93 31.78
N LYS A 657 -28.00 -9.55 31.53
CA LYS A 657 -29.18 -10.32 31.96
C LYS A 657 -30.01 -10.64 30.71
N LYS A 658 -30.35 -11.90 30.53
CA LYS A 658 -31.34 -12.34 29.55
C LYS A 658 -32.73 -12.06 30.07
N LEU A 659 -33.50 -11.24 29.40
CA LEU A 659 -34.88 -10.88 29.78
C LEU A 659 -35.88 -11.87 29.16
N ASN A 660 -35.64 -12.26 27.91
CA ASN A 660 -36.38 -13.33 27.19
C ASN A 660 -35.55 -13.90 26.07
N LYS A 661 -36.13 -14.69 25.14
CA LYS A 661 -35.42 -15.35 24.06
C LYS A 661 -34.65 -14.39 23.13
N LYS A 662 -35.10 -13.11 23.01
CA LYS A 662 -34.51 -12.13 22.07
C LYS A 662 -34.12 -10.81 22.74
N GLN A 663 -34.36 -10.66 24.04
CA GLN A 663 -34.07 -9.39 24.75
C GLN A 663 -33.07 -9.60 25.87
N PHE A 664 -32.13 -8.67 25.97
CA PHE A 664 -31.06 -8.65 26.93
C PHE A 664 -30.93 -7.24 27.54
N SER A 665 -30.65 -7.19 28.83
CA SER A 665 -30.21 -5.96 29.50
C SER A 665 -28.68 -6.03 29.69
N VAL A 666 -28.00 -4.95 29.33
CA VAL A 666 -26.53 -4.83 29.45
C VAL A 666 -26.24 -3.58 30.27
N SER A 667 -25.64 -3.75 31.45
CA SER A 667 -25.17 -2.63 32.28
C SER A 667 -23.65 -2.55 32.16
N VAL A 668 -23.14 -1.44 31.70
CA VAL A 668 -21.70 -1.18 31.48
C VAL A 668 -21.43 0.31 31.72
N ASN A 669 -20.32 0.63 32.40
CA ASN A 669 -19.90 2.01 32.68
C ASN A 669 -21.00 2.83 33.36
N GLY A 670 -21.79 2.22 34.26
CA GLY A 670 -22.89 2.88 34.97
C GLY A 670 -24.15 3.17 34.14
N LYS A 671 -24.22 2.68 32.90
CA LYS A 671 -25.38 2.83 32.01
C LYS A 671 -26.06 1.50 31.76
N ASN A 672 -27.37 1.55 31.53
CA ASN A 672 -28.20 0.39 31.19
C ASN A 672 -28.67 0.49 29.74
N TYR A 673 -28.51 -0.62 29.02
CA TYR A 673 -28.91 -0.76 27.62
C TYR A 673 -29.86 -1.95 27.47
N GLU A 674 -30.88 -1.78 26.65
CA GLU A 674 -31.74 -2.88 26.25
C GLU A 674 -31.42 -3.25 24.82
N ILE A 675 -31.18 -4.51 24.57
CA ILE A 675 -30.89 -5.09 23.24
C ILE A 675 -32.02 -6.01 22.88
N ASN A 676 -32.74 -5.67 21.80
CA ASN A 676 -33.72 -6.54 21.18
C ASN A 676 -33.17 -7.07 19.86
N LEU A 677 -32.80 -8.33 19.80
CA LEU A 677 -32.19 -8.97 18.62
C LEU A 677 -33.17 -9.07 17.44
N ALA A 678 -34.48 -8.93 17.66
CA ALA A 678 -35.48 -8.89 16.59
C ALA A 678 -35.61 -7.49 15.97
N GLU A 679 -35.14 -6.45 16.65
CA GLU A 679 -35.35 -5.04 16.29
C GLU A 679 -34.11 -4.20 16.52
N LEU A 680 -32.93 -4.70 16.10
CA LEU A 680 -31.64 -3.99 16.28
C LEU A 680 -31.61 -2.59 15.67
N ASN A 681 -32.45 -2.31 14.71
CA ASN A 681 -32.55 -1.03 14.00
C ASN A 681 -33.58 -0.05 14.63
N LYS A 682 -34.21 -0.42 15.74
CA LYS A 682 -35.20 0.39 16.45
C LYS A 682 -34.67 0.79 17.84
N TYR A 683 -35.17 1.90 18.38
CA TYR A 683 -34.90 2.52 19.69
C TYR A 683 -33.65 3.38 19.78
#